data_1046bcb72c796cb5dd26820e895840e5
#
_entry.id   1046bcb72c796cb5dd26820e895840e5
#
_cell.length_a   1.000
_cell.length_b   1.000
_cell.length_c   1.000
_cell.angle_alpha   90.00
_cell.angle_beta   90.00
_cell.angle_gamma   90.00
#
_symmetry.space_group_name_H-M   'P 1'
#
loop_
_entity.id
_entity.type
_entity.pdbx_description
1 polymer ?
#
loop_
_entity_poly.entity_id
_entity_poly.type
_entity_poly.pdbx_seq_one_letter_code
_entity_poly.pdbx_strand_id
1 'polypeptide(L)'
;MRWRWTSTGVPLNLRSFFSRQEISKQKVLRRSAYEISLSIGGLIIKILYLKGGKKTNHLILMGIAVIISVATATVLVAPIEAAQPLNGSENNTSLNLDPSKITTTWNLSSLYKDKYAAKAEYERLNMTVNEINQTFRPRFSNLTGTTLLDYIQSDENYSKSVNVLYAYANAQSSLDVNDVFFQEFLSDVQNLSTEYVKANSFADVLLKSLPRSKWDKLFAEEPRLEKYRSYLEASYIRFVDHRPKNETHAAYLADLSNQLMKLDTNAEKRITNNVTQAGNITLEDGKQYAINFSSYYDLLMTNIDRNDRKKCYDKRYYHLFNESNEMGDIYVIKSKLDDRYAIELNYSDAYDAMMFGSYLNASQIDEMNQVLKERRGDFDRYYEFRKAKMGIRELAPYDLFLQLMKNPDKKTNYTDAVGEIYASLALMDPAFDEAFIKTVTSNSIDVYPNPDHGKQSIQYAQDLCALKRPALVFLNYKGLIDDKSTIAHEMGHAIDFYLMGQSLDYIYCSGTIYEMEIPSTFNEELFMDYAIKNYDRDTAIAVLASHIYNYARTMPRQAMITEFEHEAHQLVSRKGNVSGSDLNALWDSIANEYKSDKVAHYSRIEPEWPFISHIYFTDNYYTFNYALSEAITLSLFKMYKEDSEEFNKNYVAYLSAGTTMAPLEKLKKYFGLEINRKLFEDAMDIVKLRVNQLEELDNETSS
;
A
#
# COMPACT_ATOMS: atom_id res chain seq x y z
N MET A 1 11.69 -9.56 1.08
CA MET A 1 10.40 -9.79 1.74
C MET A 1 9.59 -8.49 1.88
N ARG A 2 9.61 -7.65 0.86
CA ARG A 2 8.99 -6.32 0.85
C ARG A 2 7.60 -6.33 0.21
N TRP A 3 6.82 -7.35 0.45
CA TRP A 3 5.59 -7.61 -0.31
C TRP A 3 4.35 -7.57 0.55
N ARG A 4 4.21 -6.60 1.41
CA ARG A 4 2.94 -6.34 2.07
C ARG A 4 2.86 -4.89 2.50
N TRP A 5 2.72 -4.05 1.54
CA TRP A 5 2.08 -2.79 1.76
C TRP A 5 0.65 -2.87 1.25
N THR A 6 -0.14 -3.57 2.00
CA THR A 6 -1.48 -3.08 2.25
C THR A 6 -1.33 -2.21 3.47
N SER A 7 -1.91 -1.07 3.52
CA SER A 7 -1.98 -0.17 4.67
C SER A 7 -2.50 -0.84 5.96
N THR A 8 -2.56 -2.16 6.00
CA THR A 8 -2.79 -3.00 7.17
C THR A 8 -2.31 -4.41 6.88
N GLY A 9 -1.09 -4.71 7.22
CA GLY A 9 -0.61 -6.08 7.14
C GLY A 9 -1.07 -6.92 8.30
N VAL A 10 -1.91 -7.90 8.08
CA VAL A 10 -2.07 -9.06 8.97
C VAL A 10 -2.13 -10.32 8.13
N PRO A 11 -1.15 -11.22 8.21
CA PRO A 11 -1.34 -12.59 7.82
C PRO A 11 -2.04 -13.33 8.96
N LEU A 12 -3.26 -13.76 8.73
CA LEU A 12 -3.96 -14.71 9.59
C LEU A 12 -3.25 -16.06 9.56
N ASN A 13 -2.48 -16.35 10.59
CA ASN A 13 -2.10 -17.71 10.93
C ASN A 13 -3.02 -18.20 12.04
N LEU A 14 -4.22 -18.63 11.67
CA LEU A 14 -5.16 -19.33 12.55
C LEU A 14 -5.11 -20.84 12.26
N ARG A 15 -4.09 -21.50 12.77
CA ARG A 15 -4.13 -22.96 12.99
C ARG A 15 -3.43 -23.29 14.28
N SER A 16 -4.18 -23.41 15.33
CA SER A 16 -4.12 -24.45 16.35
C SER A 16 -4.94 -24.00 17.54
N PHE A 17 -6.08 -24.61 17.74
CA PHE A 17 -6.67 -24.94 19.04
C PHE A 17 -8.12 -25.41 18.84
N PHE A 18 -8.29 -26.66 18.48
CA PHE A 18 -9.44 -27.44 18.93
C PHE A 18 -8.94 -28.82 19.33
N SER A 19 -8.58 -28.97 20.58
CA SER A 19 -8.55 -30.26 21.25
C SER A 19 -9.94 -30.48 21.87
N ARG A 20 -10.41 -31.70 21.68
CA ARG A 20 -11.70 -32.21 22.20
C ARG A 20 -11.78 -32.08 23.72
N GLN A 21 -12.87 -31.55 24.24
CA GLN A 21 -13.52 -32.08 25.45
C GLN A 21 -15.02 -31.74 25.51
N GLU A 22 -15.76 -32.81 25.56
CA GLU A 22 -17.05 -33.10 26.18
C GLU A 22 -18.28 -32.20 26.04
N ILE A 23 -19.25 -32.87 25.43
CA ILE A 23 -20.66 -32.54 25.30
C ILE A 23 -21.36 -32.70 26.65
N SER A 24 -21.96 -31.65 27.17
CA SER A 24 -23.10 -31.76 28.05
C SER A 24 -24.28 -30.94 27.54
N LYS A 25 -25.44 -31.57 27.58
CA LYS A 25 -26.72 -31.17 26.98
C LYS A 25 -27.24 -29.85 27.56
N GLN A 26 -27.43 -28.84 26.71
CA GLN A 26 -28.58 -27.92 26.85
C GLN A 26 -29.02 -27.45 25.45
N LYS A 27 -30.36 -27.63 25.20
CA LYS A 27 -31.04 -27.13 24.03
C LYS A 27 -31.07 -25.59 24.09
N VAL A 28 -30.23 -24.93 23.26
CA VAL A 28 -30.39 -23.52 22.93
C VAL A 28 -30.50 -23.39 21.40
N LEU A 29 -31.51 -22.67 20.98
CA LEU A 29 -31.82 -22.35 19.60
C LEU A 29 -30.59 -21.94 18.80
N ARG A 30 -30.21 -22.73 17.78
CA ARG A 30 -29.20 -22.36 16.79
C ARG A 30 -29.71 -21.16 15.98
N ARG A 31 -29.27 -19.97 16.30
CA ARG A 31 -29.30 -18.86 15.36
C ARG A 31 -28.00 -18.96 14.53
N SER A 32 -28.16 -19.15 13.23
CA SER A 32 -27.02 -19.15 12.31
C SER A 32 -26.50 -17.72 12.21
N ALA A 33 -25.29 -17.46 12.71
CA ALA A 33 -24.54 -16.25 12.45
C ALA A 33 -23.63 -16.48 11.25
N TYR A 34 -23.52 -15.51 10.36
CA TYR A 34 -22.55 -15.50 9.27
C TYR A 34 -21.55 -14.35 9.55
N GLU A 35 -20.28 -14.66 9.47
CA GLU A 35 -19.20 -13.69 9.61
C GLU A 35 -18.72 -13.31 8.21
N ILE A 36 -18.63 -12.02 7.92
CA ILE A 36 -18.04 -11.50 6.69
C ILE A 36 -16.86 -10.64 7.09
N SER A 37 -15.68 -10.96 6.56
CA SER A 37 -14.47 -10.18 6.75
C SER A 37 -14.21 -9.35 5.50
N LEU A 38 -13.99 -8.07 5.67
CA LEU A 38 -13.66 -7.10 4.63
C LEU A 38 -12.24 -6.60 4.85
N SER A 39 -11.44 -6.63 3.79
CA SER A 39 -10.13 -5.98 3.77
C SER A 39 -10.16 -4.90 2.70
N ILE A 40 -10.08 -3.64 3.10
CA ILE A 40 -10.03 -2.50 2.19
C ILE A 40 -8.95 -1.57 2.72
N GLY A 41 -7.97 -1.28 1.84
CA GLY A 41 -6.87 -0.37 2.18
C GLY A 41 -6.21 -0.73 3.52
N GLY A 42 -6.11 -2.06 3.80
CA GLY A 42 -5.56 -2.56 5.02
C GLY A 42 -6.51 -2.68 6.21
N LEU A 43 -7.76 -2.34 6.11
CA LEU A 43 -8.75 -2.56 7.15
C LEU A 43 -9.47 -3.90 6.90
N ILE A 44 -9.30 -4.88 7.78
CA ILE A 44 -10.12 -6.11 7.75
C ILE A 44 -11.36 -5.85 8.58
N ILE A 45 -12.52 -5.79 7.92
CA ILE A 45 -13.81 -5.58 8.58
C ILE A 45 -14.54 -6.92 8.65
N LYS A 46 -14.76 -7.42 9.86
CA LYS A 46 -15.57 -8.61 10.11
C LYS A 46 -17.01 -8.22 10.48
N ILE A 47 -17.97 -8.67 9.74
CA ILE A 47 -19.40 -8.40 10.00
C ILE A 47 -20.11 -9.69 10.40
N LEU A 48 -20.64 -9.73 11.63
CA LEU A 48 -21.46 -10.83 12.15
C LEU A 48 -22.95 -10.58 11.88
N TYR A 49 -23.57 -11.46 11.11
CA TYR A 49 -25.01 -11.41 10.85
C TYR A 49 -25.80 -12.32 11.78
N LEU A 50 -26.77 -11.76 12.49
CA LEU A 50 -27.81 -12.51 13.20
C LEU A 50 -29.05 -12.61 12.33
N LYS A 51 -29.50 -13.81 12.03
CA LYS A 51 -30.72 -14.08 11.26
C LYS A 51 -31.95 -13.75 12.10
N GLY A 52 -32.58 -12.60 11.87
CA GLY A 52 -33.82 -12.20 12.53
C GLY A 52 -34.58 -11.17 11.75
N GLY A 53 -35.70 -11.61 11.12
CA GLY A 53 -36.85 -10.79 10.71
C GLY A 53 -36.68 -9.91 9.47
N LYS A 54 -37.59 -10.11 8.51
CA LYS A 54 -37.79 -9.32 7.29
C LYS A 54 -37.97 -7.82 7.61
N LYS A 55 -36.97 -7.02 7.67
CA LYS A 55 -37.04 -5.54 7.54
C LYS A 55 -35.71 -4.77 7.72
N THR A 56 -34.52 -5.38 7.67
CA THR A 56 -33.27 -4.68 8.00
C THR A 56 -32.21 -4.69 6.88
N ASN A 57 -32.55 -4.99 5.64
CA ASN A 57 -31.57 -5.24 4.57
C ASN A 57 -31.22 -4.03 3.70
N HIS A 58 -31.51 -2.79 4.09
CA HIS A 58 -31.42 -1.66 3.14
C HIS A 58 -30.26 -0.67 3.38
N LEU A 59 -29.35 -0.92 4.30
CA LEU A 59 -28.44 0.15 4.74
C LEU A 59 -26.94 -0.18 4.74
N ILE A 60 -26.48 -1.34 4.24
CA ILE A 60 -25.10 -1.79 4.52
C ILE A 60 -24.07 -1.28 3.50
N LEU A 61 -24.46 -0.74 2.37
CA LEU A 61 -23.61 -0.68 1.18
C LEU A 61 -23.12 0.68 0.74
N MET A 62 -23.57 1.75 1.36
CA MET A 62 -23.08 3.08 1.05
C MET A 62 -21.81 3.44 1.84
N GLY A 63 -21.47 2.65 2.82
CA GLY A 63 -20.34 2.94 3.70
C GLY A 63 -18.95 2.64 3.15
N ILE A 64 -18.85 1.79 2.13
CA ILE A 64 -17.55 1.35 1.61
C ILE A 64 -16.95 2.40 0.67
N ALA A 65 -17.78 3.15 -0.04
CA ALA A 65 -17.31 4.25 -0.90
C ALA A 65 -16.62 5.39 -0.15
N VAL A 66 -16.87 5.56 1.14
CA VAL A 66 -16.32 6.67 1.94
C VAL A 66 -14.90 6.37 2.47
N ILE A 67 -14.55 5.13 2.72
CA ILE A 67 -13.18 4.78 3.14
C ILE A 67 -12.19 4.87 1.96
N ILE A 68 -12.67 4.68 0.73
CA ILE A 68 -11.87 4.82 -0.51
C ILE A 68 -11.78 6.30 -0.94
N SER A 69 -12.72 7.17 -0.53
CA SER A 69 -12.85 8.56 -1.00
C SER A 69 -12.05 9.58 -0.19
N VAL A 70 -11.23 9.20 0.78
CA VAL A 70 -10.39 10.15 1.54
C VAL A 70 -9.18 10.64 0.73
N ALA A 71 -8.98 10.13 -0.46
CA ALA A 71 -7.89 10.55 -1.31
C ALA A 71 -8.44 11.09 -2.64
N THR A 72 -8.82 12.35 -2.74
CA THR A 72 -8.76 13.03 -4.05
C THR A 72 -9.52 14.37 -4.14
N ALA A 73 -8.86 15.43 -4.51
CA ALA A 73 -9.40 16.78 -4.74
C ALA A 73 -8.74 17.61 -5.81
N THR A 74 -9.44 18.55 -6.40
CA THR A 74 -8.92 19.78 -7.05
C THR A 74 -10.01 20.86 -7.26
N VAL A 75 -9.78 22.05 -7.22
CA VAL A 75 -9.07 23.34 -7.29
C VAL A 75 -9.75 24.34 -8.23
N LEU A 76 -9.93 25.56 -7.78
CA LEU A 76 -9.64 26.79 -8.52
C LEU A 76 -9.33 27.93 -7.54
N VAL A 77 -8.28 28.67 -7.85
CA VAL A 77 -7.42 29.47 -6.99
C VAL A 77 -8.03 30.81 -6.64
N ALA A 78 -8.13 31.10 -5.34
CA ALA A 78 -7.72 32.39 -4.83
C ALA A 78 -6.36 32.19 -4.12
N PRO A 79 -5.42 33.13 -4.14
CA PRO A 79 -4.13 32.90 -3.52
C PRO A 79 -4.35 32.76 -2.01
N ILE A 80 -4.29 31.52 -1.54
CA ILE A 80 -3.90 31.26 -0.16
C ILE A 80 -2.47 31.78 -0.10
N GLU A 81 -2.20 32.75 0.75
CA GLU A 81 -0.84 33.13 1.08
C GLU A 81 -0.06 31.82 1.27
N ALA A 82 1.00 31.68 0.50
CA ALA A 82 1.89 30.53 0.58
C ALA A 82 2.15 30.27 2.06
N ALA A 83 2.01 29.02 2.48
CA ALA A 83 2.44 28.63 3.81
C ALA A 83 3.76 29.35 4.05
N GLN A 84 3.83 30.23 5.05
CA GLN A 84 5.03 31.00 5.29
C GLN A 84 6.14 29.98 5.38
N PRO A 85 7.23 30.12 4.63
CA PRO A 85 8.38 29.26 4.81
C PRO A 85 8.67 29.31 6.31
N LEU A 86 8.84 28.18 6.93
CA LEU A 86 9.28 28.10 8.32
C LEU A 86 10.46 29.08 8.40
N ASN A 87 10.24 30.25 9.03
CA ASN A 87 11.24 31.28 9.10
C ASN A 87 12.48 30.63 9.70
N GLY A 88 13.42 30.29 8.83
CA GLY A 88 14.74 29.91 9.23
C GLY A 88 15.29 31.07 10.03
N SER A 89 15.21 31.01 11.35
CA SER A 89 16.06 31.83 12.18
C SER A 89 17.48 31.50 11.77
N GLU A 90 18.25 32.51 11.42
CA GLU A 90 19.68 32.44 11.24
C GLU A 90 20.36 31.92 12.52
N ASN A 91 20.28 30.62 12.73
CA ASN A 91 21.18 29.86 13.58
C ASN A 91 21.40 28.53 12.89
N ASN A 92 22.45 28.47 12.09
CA ASN A 92 23.02 27.25 11.53
C ASN A 92 23.58 26.36 12.64
N THR A 93 22.74 25.83 13.50
CA THR A 93 23.07 24.68 14.31
C THR A 93 22.47 23.49 13.60
N SER A 94 23.27 22.82 12.75
CA SER A 94 22.94 21.49 12.28
C SER A 94 22.54 20.65 13.49
N LEU A 95 21.27 20.20 13.53
CA LEU A 95 20.82 19.26 14.56
C LEU A 95 21.59 17.96 14.30
N ASN A 96 22.65 17.73 15.07
CA ASN A 96 23.41 16.49 14.97
C ASN A 96 22.68 15.38 15.72
N LEU A 97 22.52 14.23 15.07
CA LEU A 97 22.01 13.02 15.68
C LEU A 97 22.95 12.62 16.86
N ASP A 98 22.41 12.58 18.06
CA ASP A 98 23.10 12.04 19.25
C ASP A 98 22.78 10.54 19.38
N PRO A 99 23.74 9.63 19.12
CA PRO A 99 23.49 8.19 19.18
C PRO A 99 22.99 7.70 20.54
N SER A 100 23.31 8.41 21.63
CA SER A 100 22.88 8.03 22.98
C SER A 100 21.38 8.26 23.24
N LYS A 101 20.72 9.03 22.38
CA LYS A 101 19.28 9.34 22.45
C LYS A 101 18.42 8.47 21.57
N ILE A 102 19.02 7.64 20.71
CA ILE A 102 18.27 6.73 19.85
C ILE A 102 17.50 5.73 20.71
N THR A 103 16.22 5.61 20.44
CA THR A 103 15.29 4.73 21.16
C THR A 103 14.96 3.49 20.32
N THR A 104 14.61 2.39 20.98
CA THR A 104 14.40 1.09 20.32
C THR A 104 13.05 0.47 20.65
N THR A 105 12.24 1.16 21.45
CA THR A 105 10.92 0.67 21.88
C THR A 105 9.93 1.82 21.90
N TRP A 106 8.68 1.52 21.59
CA TRP A 106 7.58 2.47 21.65
C TRP A 106 7.24 2.91 23.08
N ASN A 107 6.85 4.16 23.24
CA ASN A 107 6.14 4.64 24.41
C ASN A 107 4.66 4.86 24.09
N LEU A 108 3.89 3.79 24.01
CA LEU A 108 2.45 3.84 23.69
C LEU A 108 1.60 4.46 24.80
N SER A 109 2.12 4.55 26.06
CA SER A 109 1.42 5.25 27.15
C SER A 109 1.26 6.74 26.90
N SER A 110 2.02 7.28 25.93
CA SER A 110 1.88 8.67 25.46
C SER A 110 0.67 8.91 24.57
N LEU A 111 0.05 7.86 24.01
CA LEU A 111 -1.22 7.90 23.29
C LEU A 111 -2.39 7.66 24.25
N TYR A 112 -2.37 6.55 24.94
CA TYR A 112 -3.30 6.22 26.03
C TYR A 112 -2.52 5.63 27.19
N LYS A 113 -2.79 6.14 28.39
CA LYS A 113 -2.11 5.74 29.61
C LYS A 113 -2.07 4.21 29.80
N ASP A 114 -3.17 3.56 29.48
CA ASP A 114 -3.35 2.11 29.56
C ASP A 114 -4.56 1.68 28.70
N LYS A 115 -4.77 0.37 28.61
CA LYS A 115 -5.88 -0.23 27.86
C LYS A 115 -7.27 0.21 28.34
N TYR A 116 -7.42 0.61 29.60
CA TYR A 116 -8.70 1.06 30.13
C TYR A 116 -9.02 2.48 29.67
N ALA A 117 -8.01 3.34 29.59
CA ALA A 117 -8.15 4.68 29.01
C ALA A 117 -8.51 4.61 27.52
N ALA A 118 -7.87 3.71 26.76
CA ALA A 118 -8.20 3.48 25.35
C ALA A 118 -9.63 2.92 25.19
N LYS A 119 -10.05 2.01 26.07
CA LYS A 119 -11.42 1.48 26.03
C LYS A 119 -12.47 2.53 26.38
N ALA A 120 -12.18 3.41 27.32
CA ALA A 120 -13.07 4.54 27.65
C ALA A 120 -13.24 5.49 26.45
N GLU A 121 -12.17 5.73 25.69
CA GLU A 121 -12.27 6.51 24.46
C GLU A 121 -13.06 5.79 23.37
N TYR A 122 -12.89 4.49 23.20
CA TYR A 122 -13.72 3.68 22.31
C TYR A 122 -15.22 3.81 22.64
N GLU A 123 -15.59 3.68 23.91
CA GLU A 123 -16.99 3.80 24.34
C GLU A 123 -17.54 5.21 24.07
N ARG A 124 -16.73 6.26 24.32
CA ARG A 124 -17.09 7.63 23.96
C ARG A 124 -17.35 7.80 22.47
N LEU A 125 -16.45 7.29 21.63
CA LEU A 125 -16.57 7.37 20.17
C LEU A 125 -17.76 6.57 19.65
N ASN A 126 -18.03 5.41 20.23
CA ASN A 126 -19.19 4.59 19.89
C ASN A 126 -20.53 5.31 20.15
N MET A 127 -20.62 6.06 21.25
CA MET A 127 -21.78 6.95 21.50
C MET A 127 -21.86 8.08 20.45
N THR A 128 -20.74 8.69 20.13
CA THR A 128 -20.65 9.81 19.16
C THR A 128 -21.15 9.41 17.77
N VAL A 129 -20.98 8.16 17.33
CA VAL A 129 -21.53 7.66 16.06
C VAL A 129 -23.03 7.92 15.94
N ASN A 130 -23.79 7.58 16.98
CA ASN A 130 -25.23 7.77 16.98
C ASN A 130 -25.61 9.26 17.11
N GLU A 131 -24.87 10.02 17.92
CA GLU A 131 -25.09 11.46 18.11
C GLU A 131 -24.93 12.24 16.83
N ILE A 132 -23.89 11.98 16.02
CA ILE A 132 -23.65 12.62 14.74
C ILE A 132 -24.81 12.34 13.78
N ASN A 133 -25.22 11.07 13.67
CA ASN A 133 -26.36 10.71 12.82
C ASN A 133 -27.65 11.42 13.22
N GLN A 134 -27.98 11.40 14.52
CA GLN A 134 -29.18 12.04 15.05
C GLN A 134 -29.16 13.56 14.88
N THR A 135 -27.99 14.18 15.01
CA THR A 135 -27.83 15.63 14.92
C THR A 135 -27.90 16.13 13.47
N PHE A 136 -27.21 15.47 12.54
CA PHE A 136 -27.02 16.00 11.21
C PHE A 136 -28.04 15.48 10.20
N ARG A 137 -28.49 14.22 10.28
CA ARG A 137 -29.43 13.67 9.30
C ARG A 137 -30.71 14.53 9.13
N PRO A 138 -31.37 15.03 10.19
CA PRO A 138 -32.53 15.92 10.02
C PRO A 138 -32.15 17.27 9.40
N ARG A 139 -30.95 17.83 9.69
CA ARG A 139 -30.48 19.11 9.18
C ARG A 139 -30.11 19.04 7.69
N PHE A 140 -29.74 17.87 7.19
CA PHE A 140 -29.40 17.66 5.79
C PHE A 140 -30.61 17.71 4.86
N SER A 141 -31.84 17.55 5.35
CA SER A 141 -33.05 17.73 4.57
C SER A 141 -33.22 19.19 4.08
N ASN A 142 -32.60 20.15 4.79
CA ASN A 142 -32.54 21.56 4.40
C ASN A 142 -31.10 22.07 4.57
N LEU A 143 -30.17 21.47 3.77
CA LEU A 143 -28.74 21.71 3.87
C LEU A 143 -28.37 23.16 3.57
N THR A 144 -27.70 23.82 4.54
CA THR A 144 -27.09 25.15 4.44
C THR A 144 -25.57 25.07 4.54
N GLY A 145 -24.86 26.13 4.14
CA GLY A 145 -23.40 26.20 4.25
C GLY A 145 -22.91 26.01 5.70
N THR A 146 -23.58 26.62 6.68
CA THR A 146 -23.25 26.45 8.11
C THR A 146 -23.46 25.01 8.58
N THR A 147 -24.56 24.36 8.17
CA THR A 147 -24.80 22.96 8.52
C THR A 147 -23.71 22.05 7.96
N LEU A 148 -23.28 22.29 6.71
CA LEU A 148 -22.22 21.54 6.08
C LEU A 148 -20.88 21.74 6.81
N LEU A 149 -20.54 22.97 7.18
CA LEU A 149 -19.33 23.27 7.93
C LEU A 149 -19.31 22.57 9.29
N ASP A 150 -20.41 22.66 10.06
CA ASP A 150 -20.55 21.99 11.35
C ASP A 150 -20.34 20.47 11.22
N TYR A 151 -20.91 19.87 10.14
CA TYR A 151 -20.77 18.45 9.86
C TYR A 151 -19.33 18.07 9.57
N ILE A 152 -18.63 18.79 8.66
CA ILE A 152 -17.24 18.51 8.31
C ILE A 152 -16.33 18.61 9.53
N GLN A 153 -16.51 19.63 10.36
CA GLN A 153 -15.70 19.80 11.58
C GLN A 153 -15.97 18.68 12.60
N SER A 154 -17.20 18.21 12.70
CA SER A 154 -17.54 17.08 13.56
C SER A 154 -16.93 15.78 13.04
N ASP A 155 -16.98 15.55 11.73
CA ASP A 155 -16.39 14.41 11.03
C ASP A 155 -14.86 14.38 11.19
N GLU A 156 -14.19 15.52 10.99
CA GLU A 156 -12.74 15.65 11.17
C GLU A 156 -12.32 15.35 12.63
N ASN A 157 -13.04 15.88 13.62
CA ASN A 157 -12.74 15.64 15.03
C ASN A 157 -12.95 14.17 15.43
N TYR A 158 -14.00 13.53 14.91
CA TYR A 158 -14.24 12.11 15.12
C TYR A 158 -13.11 11.28 14.50
N SER A 159 -12.76 11.57 13.24
CA SER A 159 -11.72 10.87 12.48
C SER A 159 -10.33 11.00 13.14
N LYS A 160 -9.98 12.18 13.69
CA LYS A 160 -8.76 12.38 14.50
C LYS A 160 -8.71 11.42 15.69
N SER A 161 -9.80 11.33 16.44
CA SER A 161 -9.85 10.48 17.63
C SER A 161 -9.78 9.00 17.28
N VAL A 162 -10.47 8.58 16.22
CA VAL A 162 -10.45 7.19 15.74
C VAL A 162 -9.05 6.82 15.23
N ASN A 163 -8.36 7.70 14.50
CA ASN A 163 -7.00 7.47 14.03
C ASN A 163 -6.03 7.19 15.19
N VAL A 164 -6.06 8.02 16.22
CA VAL A 164 -5.20 7.83 17.42
C VAL A 164 -5.53 6.53 18.14
N LEU A 165 -6.82 6.20 18.26
CA LEU A 165 -7.25 4.96 18.90
C LEU A 165 -6.84 3.74 18.09
N TYR A 166 -6.98 3.81 16.78
CA TYR A 166 -6.53 2.78 15.84
C TYR A 166 -5.01 2.58 15.92
N ALA A 167 -4.23 3.66 15.88
CA ALA A 167 -2.77 3.59 15.98
C ALA A 167 -2.33 2.90 17.28
N TYR A 168 -2.98 3.20 18.41
CA TYR A 168 -2.71 2.52 19.67
C TYR A 168 -3.09 1.04 19.64
N ALA A 169 -4.30 0.71 19.19
CA ALA A 169 -4.78 -0.67 19.15
C ALA A 169 -3.96 -1.54 18.20
N ASN A 170 -3.62 -1.00 17.01
CA ASN A 170 -2.79 -1.68 16.01
C ASN A 170 -1.37 -1.92 16.54
N ALA A 171 -0.75 -0.91 17.14
CA ALA A 171 0.59 -1.03 17.72
C ALA A 171 0.64 -2.10 18.83
N GLN A 172 -0.31 -2.08 19.76
CA GLN A 172 -0.38 -3.09 20.82
C GLN A 172 -0.63 -4.51 20.28
N SER A 173 -1.54 -4.64 19.33
CA SER A 173 -1.84 -5.91 18.65
C SER A 173 -0.64 -6.45 17.86
N SER A 174 0.18 -5.57 17.29
CA SER A 174 1.40 -5.94 16.55
C SER A 174 2.54 -6.38 17.47
N LEU A 175 2.62 -5.85 18.68
CA LEU A 175 3.62 -6.26 19.67
C LEU A 175 3.41 -7.68 20.19
N ASP A 176 2.14 -8.14 20.29
CA ASP A 176 1.81 -9.50 20.70
C ASP A 176 0.50 -9.96 20.06
N VAL A 177 0.61 -10.79 19.03
CA VAL A 177 -0.56 -11.40 18.35
C VAL A 177 -1.32 -12.40 19.22
N ASN A 178 -0.74 -12.81 20.36
CA ASN A 178 -1.38 -13.73 21.30
C ASN A 178 -2.15 -12.99 22.40
N ASP A 179 -2.02 -11.66 22.51
CA ASP A 179 -2.82 -10.89 23.44
C ASP A 179 -4.26 -10.76 22.90
N VAL A 180 -5.13 -11.63 23.38
CA VAL A 180 -6.52 -11.72 22.95
C VAL A 180 -7.26 -10.39 23.14
N PHE A 181 -6.96 -9.65 24.22
CA PHE A 181 -7.60 -8.35 24.47
C PHE A 181 -7.30 -7.37 23.32
N PHE A 182 -6.02 -7.22 22.93
CA PHE A 182 -5.68 -6.25 21.89
C PHE A 182 -6.07 -6.72 20.48
N GLN A 183 -6.12 -8.03 20.22
CA GLN A 183 -6.67 -8.55 18.96
C GLN A 183 -8.17 -8.23 18.84
N GLU A 184 -8.94 -8.48 19.91
CA GLU A 184 -10.36 -8.15 19.95
C GLU A 184 -10.57 -6.62 19.92
N PHE A 185 -9.78 -5.86 20.67
CA PHE A 185 -9.90 -4.40 20.72
C PHE A 185 -9.59 -3.73 19.38
N LEU A 186 -8.58 -4.20 18.64
CA LEU A 186 -8.32 -3.73 17.27
C LEU A 186 -9.51 -4.01 16.36
N SER A 187 -10.09 -5.20 16.45
CA SER A 187 -11.31 -5.55 15.72
C SER A 187 -12.49 -4.65 16.10
N ASP A 188 -12.66 -4.34 17.39
CA ASP A 188 -13.69 -3.43 17.87
C ASP A 188 -13.53 -2.02 17.29
N VAL A 189 -12.30 -1.48 17.27
CA VAL A 189 -12.00 -0.16 16.70
C VAL A 189 -12.24 -0.14 15.18
N GLN A 190 -11.91 -1.21 14.48
CA GLN A 190 -12.22 -1.36 13.06
C GLN A 190 -13.73 -1.41 12.80
N ASN A 191 -14.47 -2.14 13.64
CA ASN A 191 -15.92 -2.17 13.58
C ASN A 191 -16.55 -0.80 13.85
N LEU A 192 -15.98 -0.03 14.79
CA LEU A 192 -16.44 1.33 15.08
C LEU A 192 -16.36 2.24 13.85
N SER A 193 -15.26 2.17 13.09
CA SER A 193 -15.14 2.89 11.83
C SER A 193 -16.21 2.48 10.81
N THR A 194 -16.52 1.20 10.74
CA THR A 194 -17.60 0.68 9.88
C THR A 194 -18.98 1.21 10.29
N GLU A 195 -19.29 1.19 11.58
CA GLU A 195 -20.56 1.70 12.08
C GLU A 195 -20.69 3.22 11.87
N TYR A 196 -19.57 3.95 12.00
CA TYR A 196 -19.53 5.39 11.68
C TYR A 196 -19.89 5.66 10.21
N VAL A 197 -19.26 4.95 9.30
CA VAL A 197 -19.53 5.07 7.86
C VAL A 197 -21.00 4.77 7.54
N LYS A 198 -21.57 3.71 8.12
CA LYS A 198 -23.00 3.37 7.95
C LYS A 198 -23.91 4.48 8.50
N ALA A 199 -23.62 4.98 9.69
CA ALA A 199 -24.41 6.03 10.32
C ALA A 199 -24.40 7.33 9.48
N ASN A 200 -23.30 7.63 8.80
CA ASN A 200 -23.11 8.85 8.01
C ASN A 200 -23.38 8.68 6.50
N SER A 201 -23.76 7.49 6.04
CA SER A 201 -24.06 7.22 4.62
C SER A 201 -25.10 8.19 3.99
N PHE A 202 -25.99 8.75 4.79
CA PHE A 202 -26.96 9.77 4.32
C PHE A 202 -26.26 11.02 3.78
N ALA A 203 -25.13 11.41 4.40
CA ALA A 203 -24.36 12.57 3.98
C ALA A 203 -23.67 12.31 2.64
N ASP A 204 -23.01 11.16 2.49
CA ASP A 204 -22.33 10.77 1.25
C ASP A 204 -23.31 10.79 0.06
N VAL A 205 -24.45 10.13 0.21
CA VAL A 205 -25.48 10.06 -0.85
C VAL A 205 -25.98 11.45 -1.23
N LEU A 206 -26.33 12.26 -0.24
CA LEU A 206 -26.87 13.58 -0.51
C LEU A 206 -25.81 14.51 -1.13
N LEU A 207 -24.61 14.56 -0.57
CA LEU A 207 -23.55 15.44 -1.03
C LEU A 207 -23.13 15.12 -2.47
N LYS A 208 -22.90 13.86 -2.81
CA LYS A 208 -22.61 13.43 -4.18
C LYS A 208 -23.80 13.71 -5.14
N SER A 209 -25.03 13.81 -4.63
CA SER A 209 -26.20 14.11 -5.46
C SER A 209 -26.40 15.61 -5.73
N LEU A 210 -25.69 16.50 -5.06
CA LEU A 210 -25.88 17.93 -5.23
C LEU A 210 -25.33 18.41 -6.59
N PRO A 211 -26.09 19.23 -7.33
CA PRO A 211 -25.57 19.86 -8.54
C PRO A 211 -24.52 20.93 -8.19
N ARG A 212 -23.59 21.21 -9.11
CA ARG A 212 -22.52 22.22 -8.91
C ARG A 212 -23.06 23.57 -8.43
N SER A 213 -24.18 24.05 -9.00
CA SER A 213 -24.82 25.30 -8.59
C SER A 213 -25.26 25.32 -7.10
N LYS A 214 -25.56 24.17 -6.51
CA LYS A 214 -25.87 24.09 -5.08
C LYS A 214 -24.60 24.18 -4.25
N TRP A 215 -23.50 23.58 -4.72
CA TRP A 215 -22.18 23.73 -4.09
C TRP A 215 -21.73 25.18 -4.09
N ASP A 216 -21.82 25.89 -5.23
CA ASP A 216 -21.51 27.32 -5.33
C ASP A 216 -22.31 28.15 -4.31
N LYS A 217 -23.60 27.83 -4.15
CA LYS A 217 -24.46 28.49 -3.16
C LYS A 217 -23.99 28.18 -1.71
N LEU A 218 -23.63 26.95 -1.39
CA LEU A 218 -23.15 26.58 -0.04
C LEU A 218 -21.86 27.33 0.31
N PHE A 219 -20.92 27.45 -0.62
CA PHE A 219 -19.69 28.24 -0.43
C PHE A 219 -20.00 29.74 -0.28
N ALA A 220 -20.95 30.27 -1.02
CA ALA A 220 -21.38 31.67 -0.89
C ALA A 220 -22.12 31.96 0.44
N GLU A 221 -22.89 30.98 0.94
CA GLU A 221 -23.58 31.07 2.23
C GLU A 221 -22.63 30.99 3.43
N GLU A 222 -21.52 30.23 3.30
CA GLU A 222 -20.55 29.98 4.37
C GLU A 222 -19.12 30.01 3.82
N PRO A 223 -18.49 31.19 3.74
CA PRO A 223 -17.15 31.34 3.16
C PRO A 223 -16.05 30.52 3.86
N ARG A 224 -16.23 30.13 5.13
CA ARG A 224 -15.28 29.28 5.84
C ARG A 224 -15.18 27.87 5.25
N LEU A 225 -16.15 27.45 4.41
CA LEU A 225 -16.07 26.22 3.64
C LEU A 225 -14.94 26.22 2.59
N GLU A 226 -14.43 27.39 2.19
CA GLU A 226 -13.29 27.50 1.28
C GLU A 226 -12.05 26.79 1.84
N LYS A 227 -11.86 26.80 3.15
CA LYS A 227 -10.81 26.02 3.81
C LYS A 227 -10.92 24.52 3.49
N TYR A 228 -12.10 23.98 3.23
CA TYR A 228 -12.38 22.58 2.96
C TYR A 228 -12.67 22.31 1.48
N ARG A 229 -12.47 23.30 0.59
CA ARG A 229 -12.82 23.16 -0.83
C ARG A 229 -12.15 21.95 -1.46
N SER A 230 -10.85 21.79 -1.27
CA SER A 230 -10.10 20.66 -1.81
C SER A 230 -10.67 19.32 -1.35
N TYR A 231 -10.93 19.17 -0.07
CA TYR A 231 -11.56 17.98 0.49
C TYR A 231 -12.96 17.73 -0.10
N LEU A 232 -13.80 18.75 -0.21
CA LEU A 232 -15.16 18.63 -0.73
C LEU A 232 -15.18 18.30 -2.23
N GLU A 233 -14.29 18.91 -3.00
CA GLU A 233 -14.11 18.59 -4.41
C GLU A 233 -13.73 17.13 -4.59
N ALA A 234 -12.77 16.65 -3.80
CA ALA A 234 -12.29 15.29 -3.80
C ALA A 234 -13.35 14.25 -3.50
N SER A 235 -14.01 14.47 -2.39
CA SER A 235 -14.85 13.44 -1.79
C SER A 235 -16.24 13.41 -2.44
N TYR A 236 -16.70 14.55 -3.00
CA TYR A 236 -18.09 14.68 -3.41
C TYR A 236 -18.28 15.32 -4.79
N ILE A 237 -17.70 16.51 -5.04
CA ILE A 237 -18.10 17.35 -6.18
C ILE A 237 -17.68 16.71 -7.52
N ARG A 238 -16.48 16.10 -7.58
CA ARG A 238 -16.00 15.46 -8.80
C ARG A 238 -16.82 14.24 -9.22
N PHE A 239 -17.51 13.58 -8.28
CA PHE A 239 -18.32 12.38 -8.53
C PHE A 239 -19.77 12.67 -8.95
N VAL A 240 -20.12 13.94 -9.20
CA VAL A 240 -21.49 14.34 -9.52
C VAL A 240 -22.09 13.61 -10.73
N ASP A 241 -21.27 13.23 -11.71
CA ASP A 241 -21.69 12.49 -12.90
C ASP A 241 -21.59 10.96 -12.74
N HIS A 242 -20.99 10.48 -11.64
CA HIS A 242 -20.71 9.09 -11.31
C HIS A 242 -21.41 8.67 -10.02
N ARG A 243 -22.75 8.75 -9.99
CA ARG A 243 -23.54 8.56 -8.77
C ARG A 243 -24.76 7.69 -9.00
N PRO A 244 -25.32 7.10 -7.92
CA PRO A 244 -26.62 6.43 -8.01
C PRO A 244 -27.72 7.36 -8.52
N LYS A 245 -28.54 6.87 -9.45
CA LYS A 245 -29.64 7.65 -10.06
C LYS A 245 -30.79 7.91 -9.06
N ASN A 246 -31.01 7.01 -8.12
CA ASN A 246 -32.04 7.07 -7.06
C ASN A 246 -31.76 6.02 -5.99
N GLU A 247 -32.57 5.96 -4.91
CA GLU A 247 -32.41 5.02 -3.81
C GLU A 247 -32.47 3.54 -4.23
N THR A 248 -33.34 3.18 -5.17
CA THR A 248 -33.44 1.80 -5.68
C THR A 248 -32.14 1.43 -6.43
N HIS A 249 -31.60 2.34 -7.20
CA HIS A 249 -30.32 2.14 -7.88
C HIS A 249 -29.16 2.05 -6.89
N ALA A 250 -29.15 2.88 -5.86
CA ALA A 250 -28.18 2.80 -4.77
C ALA A 250 -28.23 1.43 -4.06
N ALA A 251 -29.43 0.90 -3.77
CA ALA A 251 -29.62 -0.42 -3.18
C ALA A 251 -29.13 -1.55 -4.10
N TYR A 252 -29.30 -1.42 -5.41
CA TYR A 252 -28.77 -2.36 -6.39
C TYR A 252 -27.24 -2.37 -6.45
N LEU A 253 -26.63 -1.19 -6.55
CA LEU A 253 -25.17 -1.05 -6.49
C LEU A 253 -24.61 -1.65 -5.20
N ALA A 254 -25.34 -1.43 -4.18
CA ALA A 254 -25.13 -1.98 -2.88
C ALA A 254 -25.03 -3.52 -2.90
N ASP A 255 -25.94 -4.20 -3.52
CA ASP A 255 -25.93 -5.66 -3.66
C ASP A 255 -24.75 -6.14 -4.54
N LEU A 256 -24.43 -5.43 -5.62
CA LEU A 256 -23.28 -5.74 -6.47
C LEU A 256 -21.96 -5.68 -5.66
N SER A 257 -21.75 -4.62 -4.89
CA SER A 257 -20.56 -4.47 -4.04
C SER A 257 -20.46 -5.62 -3.00
N ASN A 258 -21.59 -6.04 -2.39
CA ASN A 258 -21.60 -7.20 -1.50
C ASN A 258 -21.18 -8.50 -2.19
N GLN A 259 -21.55 -8.66 -3.46
CA GLN A 259 -21.16 -9.84 -4.22
C GLN A 259 -19.66 -9.81 -4.51
N LEU A 260 -19.10 -8.65 -4.89
CA LEU A 260 -17.66 -8.45 -5.08
C LEU A 260 -16.86 -8.77 -3.82
N MET A 261 -17.28 -8.25 -2.67
CA MET A 261 -16.62 -8.53 -1.38
C MET A 261 -16.64 -10.02 -1.00
N LYS A 262 -17.70 -10.75 -1.36
CA LYS A 262 -17.75 -12.19 -1.14
C LYS A 262 -16.77 -12.94 -2.03
N LEU A 263 -16.59 -12.49 -3.27
CA LEU A 263 -15.62 -13.09 -4.19
C LEU A 263 -14.19 -12.83 -3.73
N ASP A 264 -13.88 -11.60 -3.31
CA ASP A 264 -12.59 -11.22 -2.70
C ASP A 264 -12.26 -12.15 -1.51
N THR A 265 -13.18 -12.24 -0.53
CA THR A 265 -13.00 -13.14 0.63
C THR A 265 -12.82 -14.62 0.22
N ASN A 266 -13.53 -15.07 -0.80
CA ASN A 266 -13.43 -16.46 -1.25
C ASN A 266 -12.09 -16.70 -1.96
N ALA A 267 -11.64 -15.76 -2.79
CA ALA A 267 -10.34 -15.81 -3.45
C ALA A 267 -9.20 -15.81 -2.42
N GLU A 268 -9.24 -14.89 -1.44
CA GLU A 268 -8.24 -14.82 -0.36
C GLU A 268 -8.12 -16.14 0.40
N LYS A 269 -9.25 -16.71 0.80
CA LYS A 269 -9.30 -18.02 1.49
C LYS A 269 -8.70 -19.12 0.63
N ARG A 270 -9.03 -19.15 -0.66
CA ARG A 270 -8.51 -20.16 -1.55
C ARG A 270 -7.01 -19.97 -1.80
N ILE A 271 -6.55 -18.75 -2.01
CA ILE A 271 -5.13 -18.44 -2.16
C ILE A 271 -4.36 -18.91 -0.93
N THR A 272 -4.82 -18.55 0.27
CA THR A 272 -4.15 -18.90 1.52
C THR A 272 -4.14 -20.41 1.80
N ASN A 273 -5.27 -21.09 1.60
CA ASN A 273 -5.43 -22.47 2.02
C ASN A 273 -5.05 -23.51 0.95
N ASN A 274 -5.06 -23.13 -0.32
CA ASN A 274 -4.88 -24.04 -1.45
C ASN A 274 -3.78 -23.56 -2.41
N VAL A 275 -3.97 -22.42 -3.07
CA VAL A 275 -3.13 -21.96 -4.19
C VAL A 275 -1.66 -21.78 -3.79
N THR A 276 -1.40 -21.31 -2.58
CA THR A 276 -0.03 -21.16 -2.07
C THR A 276 0.54 -22.43 -1.45
N GLN A 277 -0.23 -23.52 -1.34
CA GLN A 277 0.17 -24.80 -0.70
C GLN A 277 0.50 -25.85 -1.76
N ALA A 278 1.68 -25.73 -2.39
CA ALA A 278 2.06 -26.65 -3.49
C ALA A 278 2.41 -28.08 -3.03
N GLY A 279 2.42 -28.36 -1.72
CA GLY A 279 2.75 -29.66 -1.15
C GLY A 279 4.25 -29.84 -0.92
N ASN A 280 4.71 -31.08 -0.70
CA ASN A 280 6.08 -31.37 -0.30
C ASN A 280 6.98 -31.69 -1.50
N ILE A 281 8.27 -31.35 -1.35
CA ILE A 281 9.37 -31.80 -2.23
C ILE A 281 10.49 -32.40 -1.37
N THR A 282 11.29 -33.28 -1.96
CA THR A 282 12.53 -33.79 -1.36
C THR A 282 13.72 -33.10 -2.03
N LEU A 283 14.55 -32.43 -1.22
CA LEU A 283 15.76 -31.76 -1.70
C LEU A 283 16.95 -32.71 -1.74
N GLU A 284 18.11 -32.26 -2.23
CA GLU A 284 19.33 -33.06 -2.34
C GLU A 284 19.88 -33.53 -0.98
N ASP A 285 19.53 -32.82 0.10
CA ASP A 285 19.85 -33.23 1.49
C ASP A 285 19.02 -34.44 1.99
N GLY A 286 18.11 -34.95 1.16
CA GLY A 286 17.21 -36.07 1.48
C GLY A 286 16.01 -35.69 2.37
N LYS A 287 15.87 -34.44 2.79
CA LYS A 287 14.76 -34.01 3.65
C LYS A 287 13.58 -33.53 2.83
N GLN A 288 12.42 -33.62 3.44
CA GLN A 288 11.17 -33.10 2.87
C GLN A 288 10.91 -31.67 3.34
N TYR A 289 10.54 -30.82 2.39
CA TYR A 289 10.18 -29.42 2.61
C TYR A 289 8.78 -29.17 2.06
N ALA A 290 7.91 -28.59 2.86
CA ALA A 290 6.60 -28.12 2.41
C ALA A 290 6.77 -26.82 1.63
N ILE A 291 6.24 -26.77 0.41
CA ILE A 291 6.27 -25.59 -0.43
C ILE A 291 4.98 -24.80 -0.23
N ASN A 292 5.11 -23.72 0.52
CA ASN A 292 4.10 -22.69 0.72
C ASN A 292 4.66 -21.33 0.27
N PHE A 293 3.92 -20.26 0.51
CA PHE A 293 4.33 -18.91 0.10
C PHE A 293 5.71 -18.53 0.66
N SER A 294 5.92 -18.64 1.98
CA SER A 294 7.18 -18.23 2.61
C SER A 294 8.32 -19.16 2.24
N SER A 295 8.15 -20.48 2.40
CA SER A 295 9.21 -21.45 2.15
C SER A 295 9.68 -21.50 0.69
N TYR A 296 8.79 -21.16 -0.25
CA TYR A 296 9.15 -21.03 -1.66
C TYR A 296 10.20 -19.93 -1.87
N TYR A 297 9.93 -18.73 -1.38
CA TYR A 297 10.86 -17.61 -1.55
C TYR A 297 12.12 -17.81 -0.70
N ASP A 298 12.00 -18.32 0.52
CA ASP A 298 13.16 -18.62 1.37
C ASP A 298 14.13 -19.61 0.70
N LEU A 299 13.60 -20.66 0.09
CA LEU A 299 14.43 -21.63 -0.67
C LEU A 299 15.08 -20.99 -1.89
N LEU A 300 14.37 -20.17 -2.66
CA LEU A 300 14.96 -19.51 -3.84
C LEU A 300 16.02 -18.47 -3.46
N MET A 301 15.89 -17.81 -2.31
CA MET A 301 16.80 -16.75 -1.87
C MET A 301 18.07 -17.32 -1.20
N THR A 302 17.98 -18.46 -0.51
CA THR A 302 19.04 -18.94 0.38
C THR A 302 19.66 -20.27 -0.04
N ASN A 303 18.93 -21.14 -0.76
CA ASN A 303 19.46 -22.44 -1.15
C ASN A 303 20.46 -22.29 -2.32
N ILE A 304 21.72 -22.61 -2.08
CA ILE A 304 22.80 -22.53 -3.06
C ILE A 304 22.71 -23.60 -4.16
N ASP A 305 22.05 -24.75 -3.87
CA ASP A 305 21.87 -25.80 -4.86
C ASP A 305 20.84 -25.39 -5.92
N ARG A 306 21.30 -25.32 -7.15
CA ARG A 306 20.47 -24.87 -8.29
C ARG A 306 19.38 -25.89 -8.65
N ASN A 307 19.63 -27.19 -8.47
CA ASN A 307 18.64 -28.22 -8.77
C ASN A 307 17.49 -28.17 -7.77
N ASP A 308 17.79 -27.89 -6.52
CA ASP A 308 16.79 -27.74 -5.47
C ASP A 308 15.91 -26.50 -5.73
N ARG A 309 16.52 -25.35 -6.10
CA ARG A 309 15.73 -24.17 -6.51
C ARG A 309 14.83 -24.49 -7.69
N LYS A 310 15.37 -25.23 -8.70
CA LYS A 310 14.56 -25.67 -9.85
C LYS A 310 13.41 -26.58 -9.43
N LYS A 311 13.65 -27.60 -8.58
CA LYS A 311 12.59 -28.49 -8.08
C LYS A 311 11.49 -27.72 -7.37
N CYS A 312 11.88 -26.74 -6.52
CA CYS A 312 10.95 -25.87 -5.81
C CYS A 312 10.11 -25.05 -6.78
N TYR A 313 10.74 -24.42 -7.77
CA TYR A 313 10.11 -23.62 -8.82
C TYR A 313 9.13 -24.45 -9.65
N ASP A 314 9.57 -25.60 -10.18
CA ASP A 314 8.74 -26.49 -10.98
C ASP A 314 7.50 -26.98 -10.22
N LYS A 315 7.68 -27.32 -8.94
CA LYS A 315 6.59 -27.77 -8.08
C LYS A 315 5.52 -26.71 -7.90
N ARG A 316 5.95 -25.45 -7.67
CA ARG A 316 5.04 -24.31 -7.52
C ARG A 316 4.26 -24.03 -8.81
N TYR A 317 4.93 -23.89 -9.95
CA TYR A 317 4.24 -23.52 -11.19
C TYR A 317 3.35 -24.63 -11.73
N TYR A 318 3.73 -25.90 -11.54
CA TYR A 318 2.82 -27.01 -11.83
C TYR A 318 1.54 -26.94 -10.97
N HIS A 319 1.68 -26.60 -9.70
CA HIS A 319 0.52 -26.43 -8.81
C HIS A 319 -0.36 -25.25 -9.23
N LEU A 320 0.23 -24.09 -9.50
CA LEU A 320 -0.50 -22.90 -9.95
C LEU A 320 -1.26 -23.14 -11.27
N PHE A 321 -0.65 -23.87 -12.19
CA PHE A 321 -1.31 -24.25 -13.44
C PHE A 321 -2.56 -25.11 -13.18
N ASN A 322 -2.52 -26.03 -12.23
CA ASN A 322 -3.68 -26.85 -11.85
C ASN A 322 -4.79 -26.06 -11.15
N GLU A 323 -4.43 -25.01 -10.39
CA GLU A 323 -5.41 -24.13 -9.70
C GLU A 323 -6.08 -23.12 -10.66
N SER A 324 -5.57 -22.94 -11.87
CA SER A 324 -6.02 -21.92 -12.82
C SER A 324 -7.49 -21.98 -13.17
N ASN A 325 -8.09 -23.18 -13.25
CA ASN A 325 -9.50 -23.29 -13.64
C ASN A 325 -10.43 -22.74 -12.54
N GLU A 326 -10.22 -23.14 -11.29
CA GLU A 326 -11.06 -22.69 -10.18
C GLU A 326 -10.84 -21.21 -9.86
N MET A 327 -9.59 -20.74 -9.93
CA MET A 327 -9.31 -19.32 -9.76
C MET A 327 -9.84 -18.50 -10.93
N GLY A 328 -9.82 -19.06 -12.15
CA GLY A 328 -10.40 -18.45 -13.34
C GLY A 328 -11.93 -18.25 -13.23
N ASP A 329 -12.64 -19.23 -12.69
CA ASP A 329 -14.08 -19.09 -12.47
C ASP A 329 -14.40 -17.94 -11.51
N ILE A 330 -13.64 -17.80 -10.42
CA ILE A 330 -13.77 -16.68 -9.48
C ILE A 330 -13.48 -15.35 -10.20
N TYR A 331 -12.37 -15.29 -10.94
CA TYR A 331 -11.92 -14.08 -11.63
C TYR A 331 -12.92 -13.60 -12.70
N VAL A 332 -13.44 -14.52 -13.51
CA VAL A 332 -14.43 -14.20 -14.56
C VAL A 332 -15.73 -13.63 -13.98
N ILE A 333 -16.19 -14.17 -12.85
CA ILE A 333 -17.38 -13.64 -12.18
C ILE A 333 -17.08 -12.24 -11.61
N LYS A 334 -15.92 -12.07 -10.97
CA LYS A 334 -15.46 -10.77 -10.43
C LYS A 334 -15.41 -9.72 -11.53
N SER A 335 -14.69 -9.99 -12.61
CA SER A 335 -14.54 -9.08 -13.75
C SER A 335 -15.87 -8.57 -14.30
N LYS A 336 -16.86 -9.47 -14.46
CA LYS A 336 -18.21 -9.08 -14.90
C LYS A 336 -18.94 -8.18 -13.90
N LEU A 337 -18.73 -8.39 -12.61
CA LEU A 337 -19.36 -7.57 -11.57
C LEU A 337 -18.68 -6.21 -11.44
N ASP A 338 -17.36 -6.15 -11.58
CA ASP A 338 -16.59 -4.90 -11.58
C ASP A 338 -17.03 -3.98 -12.72
N ASP A 339 -17.04 -4.51 -13.95
CA ASP A 339 -17.49 -3.75 -15.13
C ASP A 339 -18.97 -3.35 -15.00
N ARG A 340 -19.83 -4.24 -14.49
CA ARG A 340 -21.24 -3.91 -14.26
C ARG A 340 -21.38 -2.78 -13.24
N TYR A 341 -20.63 -2.82 -12.15
CA TYR A 341 -20.66 -1.78 -11.12
C TYR A 341 -20.21 -0.41 -11.69
N ALA A 342 -19.12 -0.39 -12.45
CA ALA A 342 -18.60 0.81 -13.09
C ALA A 342 -19.57 1.41 -14.10
N ILE A 343 -20.15 0.59 -15.00
CA ILE A 343 -21.14 1.01 -16.01
C ILE A 343 -22.40 1.61 -15.36
N GLU A 344 -22.88 1.04 -14.26
CA GLU A 344 -24.03 1.60 -13.54
C GLU A 344 -23.73 2.97 -12.92
N LEU A 345 -22.46 3.26 -12.62
CA LEU A 345 -21.98 4.56 -12.18
C LEU A 345 -21.54 5.48 -13.34
N ASN A 346 -21.89 5.13 -14.58
CA ASN A 346 -21.61 5.94 -15.77
C ASN A 346 -20.13 6.06 -16.13
N TYR A 347 -19.32 5.02 -15.81
CA TYR A 347 -18.00 4.82 -16.39
C TYR A 347 -18.10 3.91 -17.62
N SER A 348 -17.06 3.90 -18.46
CA SER A 348 -17.01 2.98 -19.62
C SER A 348 -16.82 1.53 -19.19
N ASP A 349 -15.99 1.29 -18.20
CA ASP A 349 -15.66 -0.01 -17.60
C ASP A 349 -15.00 0.18 -16.23
N ALA A 350 -14.57 -0.91 -15.60
CA ALA A 350 -13.90 -0.89 -14.31
C ALA A 350 -12.52 -0.21 -14.36
N TYR A 351 -11.83 -0.29 -15.50
CA TYR A 351 -10.52 0.36 -15.68
C TYR A 351 -10.64 1.90 -15.70
N ASP A 352 -11.61 2.43 -16.45
CA ASP A 352 -11.94 3.86 -16.47
C ASP A 352 -12.31 4.36 -15.07
N ALA A 353 -13.14 3.60 -14.34
CA ALA A 353 -13.54 3.95 -12.98
C ALA A 353 -12.34 4.05 -12.03
N MET A 354 -11.39 3.09 -12.11
CA MET A 354 -10.19 3.08 -11.28
C MET A 354 -9.25 4.23 -11.66
N MET A 355 -9.03 4.45 -12.96
CA MET A 355 -8.17 5.55 -13.42
C MET A 355 -8.76 6.90 -13.00
N PHE A 356 -10.07 7.11 -13.19
CA PHE A 356 -10.73 8.31 -12.68
C PHE A 356 -10.54 8.45 -11.16
N GLY A 357 -10.78 7.39 -10.38
CA GLY A 357 -10.57 7.37 -8.93
C GLY A 357 -9.16 7.84 -8.53
N SER A 358 -8.15 7.44 -9.29
CA SER A 358 -6.74 7.72 -9.06
C SER A 358 -6.23 9.02 -9.69
N TYR A 359 -7.10 9.87 -10.26
CA TYR A 359 -6.77 11.10 -11.03
C TYR A 359 -5.95 10.86 -12.28
N LEU A 360 -6.03 9.68 -12.83
CA LEU A 360 -5.36 9.25 -14.03
C LEU A 360 -6.36 9.05 -15.16
N ASN A 361 -5.85 8.82 -16.34
CA ASN A 361 -6.59 8.26 -17.45
C ASN A 361 -5.87 7.01 -17.99
N ALA A 362 -6.60 6.15 -18.68
CA ALA A 362 -6.08 4.88 -19.21
C ALA A 362 -4.79 5.07 -20.02
N SER A 363 -4.74 6.10 -20.89
CA SER A 363 -3.59 6.32 -21.77
C SER A 363 -2.28 6.59 -21.04
N GLN A 364 -2.31 7.10 -19.80
CA GLN A 364 -1.11 7.33 -19.00
C GLN A 364 -0.51 5.99 -18.52
N ILE A 365 -1.35 5.04 -18.15
CA ILE A 365 -0.90 3.70 -17.73
C ILE A 365 -0.52 2.84 -18.93
N ASP A 366 -1.25 2.95 -20.05
CA ASP A 366 -0.88 2.29 -21.30
C ASP A 366 0.49 2.76 -21.79
N GLU A 367 0.79 4.06 -21.68
CA GLU A 367 2.10 4.63 -22.01
C GLU A 367 3.21 4.13 -21.09
N MET A 368 2.94 4.01 -19.79
CA MET A 368 3.86 3.37 -18.83
C MET A 368 4.17 1.93 -19.28
N ASN A 369 3.13 1.14 -19.53
CA ASN A 369 3.28 -0.25 -19.96
C ASN A 369 4.12 -0.34 -21.25
N GLN A 370 3.86 0.53 -22.22
CA GLN A 370 4.61 0.58 -23.48
C GLN A 370 6.08 0.89 -23.26
N VAL A 371 6.42 1.92 -22.47
CA VAL A 371 7.83 2.28 -22.20
C VAL A 371 8.55 1.14 -21.49
N LEU A 372 7.92 0.50 -20.50
CA LEU A 372 8.54 -0.60 -19.75
C LEU A 372 8.83 -1.81 -20.65
N LYS A 373 7.96 -2.12 -21.62
CA LYS A 373 8.20 -3.15 -22.63
C LYS A 373 9.34 -2.77 -23.57
N GLU A 374 9.35 -1.55 -24.10
CA GLU A 374 10.39 -1.05 -25.01
C GLU A 374 11.77 -1.01 -24.34
N ARG A 375 11.81 -0.65 -23.05
CA ARG A 375 13.03 -0.49 -22.27
C ARG A 375 13.45 -1.74 -21.48
N ARG A 376 12.76 -2.90 -21.64
CA ARG A 376 13.09 -4.14 -20.90
C ARG A 376 14.55 -4.58 -21.06
N GLY A 377 15.17 -4.23 -22.20
CA GLY A 377 16.59 -4.51 -22.46
C GLY A 377 17.58 -3.72 -21.57
N ASP A 378 17.12 -2.69 -20.85
CA ASP A 378 17.99 -1.96 -19.90
C ASP A 378 18.44 -2.84 -18.74
N PHE A 379 17.71 -3.91 -18.44
CA PHE A 379 18.08 -4.92 -17.45
C PHE A 379 19.04 -6.01 -18.01
N ASP A 380 19.29 -6.09 -19.30
CA ASP A 380 20.04 -7.21 -19.92
C ASP A 380 21.45 -7.37 -19.35
N ARG A 381 22.17 -6.26 -19.15
CA ARG A 381 23.52 -6.29 -18.59
C ARG A 381 23.52 -6.74 -17.12
N TYR A 382 22.52 -6.37 -16.36
CA TYR A 382 22.32 -6.91 -15.01
C TYR A 382 22.10 -8.42 -15.01
N TYR A 383 21.32 -8.94 -15.93
CA TYR A 383 21.10 -10.40 -16.03
C TYR A 383 22.37 -11.14 -16.49
N GLU A 384 23.14 -10.57 -17.42
CA GLU A 384 24.44 -11.14 -17.81
C GLU A 384 25.46 -11.08 -16.67
N PHE A 385 25.53 -9.97 -15.92
CA PHE A 385 26.32 -9.87 -14.70
C PHE A 385 25.95 -10.97 -13.71
N ARG A 386 24.66 -11.14 -13.42
CA ARG A 386 24.17 -12.15 -12.48
C ARG A 386 24.55 -13.56 -12.93
N LYS A 387 24.36 -13.86 -14.21
CA LYS A 387 24.76 -15.14 -14.84
C LYS A 387 26.25 -15.42 -14.64
N ALA A 388 27.11 -14.42 -14.87
CA ALA A 388 28.56 -14.53 -14.72
C ALA A 388 28.96 -14.76 -13.24
N LYS A 389 28.37 -14.01 -12.29
CA LYS A 389 28.64 -14.17 -10.85
C LYS A 389 28.25 -15.53 -10.31
N MET A 390 27.18 -16.11 -10.84
CA MET A 390 26.74 -17.46 -10.47
C MET A 390 27.52 -18.57 -11.19
N GLY A 391 28.34 -18.25 -12.20
CA GLY A 391 29.10 -19.23 -12.98
C GLY A 391 28.22 -20.20 -13.79
N ILE A 392 27.02 -19.76 -14.21
CA ILE A 392 26.05 -20.58 -14.93
C ILE A 392 25.99 -20.21 -16.41
N ARG A 393 25.62 -21.19 -17.26
CA ARG A 393 25.54 -20.96 -18.72
C ARG A 393 24.27 -20.26 -19.14
N GLU A 394 23.18 -20.48 -18.41
CA GLU A 394 21.86 -19.94 -18.69
C GLU A 394 21.21 -19.48 -17.37
N LEU A 395 20.75 -18.26 -17.33
CA LEU A 395 20.05 -17.70 -16.18
C LEU A 395 18.57 -18.07 -16.26
N ALA A 396 18.05 -18.70 -15.23
CA ALA A 396 16.65 -19.12 -15.14
C ALA A 396 15.87 -18.26 -14.14
N PRO A 397 14.52 -18.20 -14.21
CA PRO A 397 13.73 -17.41 -13.25
C PRO A 397 13.99 -17.76 -11.77
N TYR A 398 14.24 -19.04 -11.46
CA TYR A 398 14.58 -19.48 -10.09
C TYR A 398 15.99 -19.08 -9.62
N ASP A 399 16.82 -18.53 -10.51
CA ASP A 399 18.14 -18.00 -10.17
C ASP A 399 18.10 -16.52 -9.79
N LEU A 400 17.03 -15.82 -10.14
CA LEU A 400 16.90 -14.37 -9.94
C LEU A 400 16.75 -13.96 -8.46
N PHE A 401 16.27 -14.85 -7.61
CA PHE A 401 16.05 -14.59 -6.20
C PHE A 401 17.28 -14.83 -5.33
N LEU A 402 18.24 -15.64 -5.78
CA LEU A 402 19.39 -16.00 -4.96
C LEU A 402 20.21 -14.76 -4.57
N GLN A 403 20.46 -14.59 -3.29
CA GLN A 403 21.33 -13.53 -2.80
C GLN A 403 22.78 -13.75 -3.24
N LEU A 404 23.44 -12.73 -3.78
CA LEU A 404 24.80 -12.81 -4.31
C LEU A 404 25.90 -12.48 -3.26
N MET A 405 25.53 -12.28 -1.99
CA MET A 405 26.46 -11.92 -0.92
C MET A 405 27.31 -13.13 -0.49
N LYS A 406 28.62 -12.90 -0.34
CA LYS A 406 29.55 -13.90 0.21
C LYS A 406 29.38 -14.13 1.72
N ASN A 407 28.97 -13.09 2.47
CA ASN A 407 28.77 -13.14 3.92
C ASN A 407 27.41 -12.51 4.28
N PRO A 408 26.29 -13.20 4.04
CA PRO A 408 24.96 -12.67 4.33
C PRO A 408 24.71 -12.40 5.82
N ASP A 409 25.53 -12.96 6.69
CA ASP A 409 25.41 -12.87 8.16
C ASP A 409 26.18 -11.71 8.81
N LYS A 410 26.87 -10.85 8.01
CA LYS A 410 27.53 -9.65 8.57
C LYS A 410 26.47 -8.73 9.16
N LYS A 411 26.49 -8.59 10.50
CA LYS A 411 25.49 -7.80 11.23
C LYS A 411 26.00 -6.43 11.60
N THR A 412 25.14 -5.43 11.45
CA THR A 412 25.34 -4.07 11.96
C THR A 412 24.41 -3.86 13.15
N ASN A 413 24.87 -3.17 14.20
CA ASN A 413 23.95 -2.79 15.28
C ASN A 413 22.98 -1.69 14.82
N TYR A 414 21.85 -1.57 15.50
CA TYR A 414 20.79 -0.65 15.09
C TYR A 414 21.23 0.82 15.09
N THR A 415 21.98 1.25 16.11
CA THR A 415 22.46 2.64 16.23
C THR A 415 23.36 3.02 15.06
N ASP A 416 24.28 2.12 14.65
CA ASP A 416 25.14 2.35 13.49
C ASP A 416 24.32 2.39 12.20
N ALA A 417 23.35 1.49 12.05
CA ALA A 417 22.45 1.48 10.90
C ALA A 417 21.64 2.78 10.78
N VAL A 418 21.11 3.29 11.90
CA VAL A 418 20.43 4.60 11.94
C VAL A 418 21.38 5.72 11.57
N GLY A 419 22.64 5.66 12.03
CA GLY A 419 23.68 6.63 11.66
C GLY A 419 23.99 6.64 10.17
N GLU A 420 24.03 5.46 9.53
CA GLU A 420 24.25 5.33 8.08
C GLU A 420 23.06 5.89 7.27
N ILE A 421 21.82 5.58 7.70
CA ILE A 421 20.62 6.14 7.07
C ILE A 421 20.58 7.66 7.24
N TYR A 422 20.85 8.17 8.44
CA TYR A 422 20.95 9.61 8.67
C TYR A 422 21.99 10.28 7.78
N ALA A 423 23.17 9.66 7.63
CA ALA A 423 24.21 10.17 6.75
C ALA A 423 23.81 10.18 5.26
N SER A 424 22.91 9.27 4.85
CA SER A 424 22.37 9.27 3.48
C SER A 424 21.46 10.47 3.19
N LEU A 425 20.90 11.11 4.22
CA LEU A 425 20.06 12.30 4.11
C LEU A 425 20.84 13.61 4.18
N ALA A 426 22.17 13.58 4.27
CA ALA A 426 23.04 14.75 4.56
C ALA A 426 22.91 15.92 3.57
N LEU A 427 22.38 15.69 2.38
CA LEU A 427 22.13 16.71 1.36
C LEU A 427 20.68 17.15 1.26
N MET A 428 19.80 16.59 2.11
CA MET A 428 18.39 16.94 2.15
C MET A 428 18.16 18.22 2.97
N ASP A 429 16.95 18.77 2.88
CA ASP A 429 16.56 19.98 3.60
C ASP A 429 16.60 19.73 5.14
N PRO A 430 16.97 20.73 5.96
CA PRO A 430 16.98 20.61 7.42
C PRO A 430 15.66 20.12 8.05
N ALA A 431 14.52 20.30 7.38
CA ALA A 431 13.24 19.75 7.83
C ALA A 431 13.23 18.20 7.84
N PHE A 432 14.00 17.57 6.95
CA PHE A 432 14.23 16.12 6.96
C PHE A 432 15.02 15.70 8.20
N ASP A 433 16.08 16.41 8.50
CA ASP A 433 16.90 16.17 9.70
C ASP A 433 16.05 16.24 10.97
N GLU A 434 15.22 17.28 11.10
CA GLU A 434 14.33 17.44 12.25
C GLU A 434 13.35 16.26 12.36
N ALA A 435 12.68 15.91 11.27
CA ALA A 435 11.70 14.83 11.24
C ALA A 435 12.36 13.48 11.59
N PHE A 436 13.54 13.20 11.00
CA PHE A 436 14.29 11.98 11.27
C PHE A 436 14.71 11.87 12.73
N ILE A 437 15.42 12.91 13.24
CA ILE A 437 15.93 12.92 14.61
C ILE A 437 14.79 12.79 15.61
N LYS A 438 13.68 13.52 15.42
CA LYS A 438 12.50 13.40 16.28
C LYS A 438 11.91 12.00 16.28
N THR A 439 11.84 11.34 15.12
CA THR A 439 11.32 9.98 15.03
C THR A 439 12.21 8.99 15.79
N VAL A 440 13.53 9.03 15.60
CA VAL A 440 14.43 8.05 16.22
C VAL A 440 14.70 8.30 17.72
N THR A 441 14.38 9.50 18.24
CA THR A 441 14.67 9.86 19.63
C THR A 441 13.46 9.99 20.53
N SER A 442 12.22 9.84 20.02
CA SER A 442 10.98 10.10 20.76
C SER A 442 10.23 8.85 21.24
N ASN A 443 10.87 7.70 21.28
CA ASN A 443 10.22 6.40 21.54
C ASN A 443 9.07 6.10 20.55
N SER A 444 9.29 6.47 19.29
CA SER A 444 8.35 6.26 18.19
C SER A 444 8.67 5.01 17.36
N ILE A 445 9.77 4.30 17.65
CA ILE A 445 10.18 3.12 16.90
C ILE A 445 10.24 1.89 17.81
N ASP A 446 9.66 0.76 17.36
CA ASP A 446 9.85 -0.56 17.95
C ASP A 446 10.68 -1.43 17.01
N VAL A 447 11.90 -1.80 17.43
CA VAL A 447 12.99 -2.18 16.53
C VAL A 447 13.14 -3.68 16.35
N TYR A 448 13.24 -4.45 17.47
CA TYR A 448 13.75 -5.81 17.39
C TYR A 448 12.63 -6.85 17.23
N PRO A 449 12.88 -7.97 16.50
CA PRO A 449 11.94 -9.08 16.47
C PRO A 449 11.81 -9.70 17.87
N ASN A 450 10.59 -10.10 18.21
CA ASN A 450 10.29 -10.78 19.47
C ASN A 450 9.26 -11.91 19.22
N PRO A 451 9.62 -12.92 18.39
CA PRO A 451 8.68 -13.97 18.00
C PRO A 451 8.23 -14.83 19.18
N ASP A 452 9.05 -14.98 20.21
CA ASP A 452 8.72 -15.77 21.41
C ASP A 452 7.60 -15.12 22.23
N HIS A 453 7.42 -13.81 22.09
CA HIS A 453 6.33 -13.04 22.69
C HIS A 453 5.28 -12.62 21.66
N GLY A 454 5.25 -13.23 20.48
CA GLY A 454 4.19 -13.02 19.50
C GLY A 454 4.28 -11.75 18.70
N LYS A 455 5.42 -11.04 18.65
CA LYS A 455 5.59 -9.88 17.80
C LYS A 455 5.40 -10.24 16.31
N GLN A 456 4.60 -9.45 15.59
CA GLN A 456 4.37 -9.66 14.16
C GLN A 456 5.65 -9.53 13.33
N SER A 457 5.77 -10.31 12.24
CA SER A 457 6.93 -10.30 11.33
C SER A 457 6.73 -9.36 10.12
N ILE A 458 6.14 -8.18 10.35
CA ILE A 458 5.91 -7.13 9.35
C ILE A 458 6.68 -5.86 9.73
N GLN A 459 6.79 -4.90 8.80
CA GLN A 459 7.32 -3.57 9.05
C GLN A 459 6.30 -2.56 8.53
N TYR A 460 6.17 -1.42 9.19
CA TYR A 460 5.30 -0.32 8.77
C TYR A 460 5.58 0.98 9.53
N ALA A 461 5.19 2.09 8.95
CA ALA A 461 5.02 3.36 9.64
C ALA A 461 3.52 3.70 9.75
N GLN A 462 3.07 4.08 10.95
CA GLN A 462 1.71 4.50 11.24
C GLN A 462 1.68 5.97 11.58
N ASP A 463 0.91 6.76 10.82
CA ASP A 463 0.81 8.20 11.03
C ASP A 463 0.23 8.57 12.41
N LEU A 464 0.72 9.68 12.94
CA LEU A 464 0.16 10.39 14.10
C LEU A 464 -0.09 11.87 13.78
N CYS A 465 -0.44 12.18 12.54
CA CYS A 465 -0.72 13.52 12.05
C CYS A 465 -1.81 14.22 12.88
N ALA A 466 -2.80 13.47 13.35
CA ALA A 466 -3.84 13.97 14.25
C ALA A 466 -3.28 14.61 15.53
N LEU A 467 -2.12 14.18 15.98
CA LEU A 467 -1.42 14.67 17.18
C LEU A 467 -0.23 15.59 16.85
N LYS A 468 0.07 15.81 15.56
CA LYS A 468 1.29 16.51 15.08
C LYS A 468 2.57 15.93 15.68
N ARG A 469 2.67 14.61 15.72
CA ARG A 469 3.77 13.85 16.33
C ARG A 469 4.46 12.97 15.27
N PRO A 470 5.73 12.54 15.53
CA PRO A 470 6.36 11.52 14.72
C PRO A 470 5.52 10.26 14.61
N ALA A 471 5.54 9.62 13.44
CA ALA A 471 4.85 8.37 13.18
C ALA A 471 5.36 7.24 14.09
N LEU A 472 4.52 6.23 14.35
CA LEU A 472 4.97 4.99 14.96
C LEU A 472 5.60 4.10 13.88
N VAL A 473 6.86 3.75 14.04
CA VAL A 473 7.59 2.88 13.13
C VAL A 473 7.77 1.50 13.77
N PHE A 474 7.38 0.45 13.05
CA PHE A 474 7.46 -0.94 13.49
C PHE A 474 8.44 -1.72 12.61
N LEU A 475 9.47 -2.26 13.24
CA LEU A 475 10.55 -2.97 12.56
C LEU A 475 10.73 -4.39 13.13
N ASN A 476 11.44 -5.23 12.36
CA ASN A 476 11.96 -6.52 12.81
C ASN A 476 13.46 -6.61 12.45
N TYR A 477 14.23 -5.64 12.93
CA TYR A 477 15.64 -5.46 12.62
C TYR A 477 16.50 -6.60 13.17
N LYS A 478 17.21 -7.30 12.29
CA LYS A 478 18.12 -8.43 12.61
C LYS A 478 19.58 -8.08 12.40
N GLY A 479 19.84 -6.88 11.89
CA GLY A 479 21.17 -6.37 11.59
C GLY A 479 21.66 -6.67 10.18
N LEU A 480 20.83 -7.24 9.32
CA LEU A 480 21.17 -7.56 7.94
C LEU A 480 21.15 -6.30 7.06
N ILE A 481 21.81 -6.37 5.92
CA ILE A 481 21.89 -5.24 4.99
C ILE A 481 20.49 -4.84 4.46
N ASP A 482 19.64 -5.80 4.16
CA ASP A 482 18.27 -5.54 3.69
C ASP A 482 17.41 -4.87 4.77
N ASP A 483 17.71 -5.10 6.06
CA ASP A 483 17.02 -4.43 7.16
C ASP A 483 17.32 -2.91 7.15
N LYS A 484 18.53 -2.49 6.75
CA LYS A 484 18.88 -1.06 6.63
C LYS A 484 18.06 -0.37 5.56
N SER A 485 17.91 -1.00 4.39
CA SER A 485 17.05 -0.47 3.34
C SER A 485 15.59 -0.37 3.80
N THR A 486 15.13 -1.33 4.63
CA THR A 486 13.82 -1.26 5.28
C THR A 486 13.71 -0.06 6.24
N ILE A 487 14.76 0.22 7.03
CA ILE A 487 14.77 1.44 7.88
C ILE A 487 14.66 2.69 7.00
N ALA A 488 15.44 2.79 5.91
CA ALA A 488 15.38 3.94 5.00
C ALA A 488 13.96 4.14 4.46
N HIS A 489 13.29 3.05 4.05
CA HIS A 489 11.92 3.03 3.57
C HIS A 489 10.92 3.56 4.62
N GLU A 490 10.89 2.93 5.80
CA GLU A 490 9.95 3.33 6.86
C GLU A 490 10.20 4.75 7.37
N MET A 491 11.45 5.19 7.37
CA MET A 491 11.78 6.57 7.71
C MET A 491 11.32 7.57 6.65
N GLY A 492 11.23 7.16 5.37
CA GLY A 492 10.62 7.99 4.33
C GLY A 492 9.16 8.29 4.63
N HIS A 493 8.37 7.26 4.95
CA HIS A 493 6.99 7.44 5.41
C HIS A 493 6.91 8.30 6.69
N ALA A 494 7.77 8.02 7.67
CA ALA A 494 7.75 8.75 8.94
C ALA A 494 8.05 10.24 8.76
N ILE A 495 8.98 10.60 7.88
CA ILE A 495 9.29 11.99 7.52
C ILE A 495 8.09 12.65 6.84
N ASP A 496 7.50 11.99 5.85
CA ASP A 496 6.32 12.50 5.13
C ASP A 496 5.15 12.78 6.09
N PHE A 497 4.78 11.81 6.92
CA PHE A 497 3.72 11.99 7.92
C PHE A 497 4.02 13.13 8.90
N TYR A 498 5.30 13.27 9.31
CA TYR A 498 5.69 14.35 10.18
C TYR A 498 5.53 15.72 9.50
N LEU A 499 6.02 15.87 8.28
CA LEU A 499 5.94 17.13 7.52
C LEU A 499 4.48 17.52 7.22
N MET A 500 3.64 16.58 6.81
CA MET A 500 2.20 16.82 6.65
C MET A 500 1.56 17.22 7.98
N GLY A 501 1.82 16.49 9.06
CA GLY A 501 1.23 16.75 10.38
C GLY A 501 1.61 18.10 10.97
N GLN A 502 2.84 18.62 10.71
CA GLN A 502 3.23 19.95 11.14
C GLN A 502 2.55 21.05 10.33
N SER A 503 2.31 20.80 9.04
CA SER A 503 1.90 21.82 8.06
C SER A 503 0.38 21.93 7.89
N LEU A 504 -0.36 20.83 8.08
CA LEU A 504 -1.76 20.70 7.64
C LEU A 504 -2.74 20.47 8.78
N ASP A 505 -4.02 20.73 8.51
CA ASP A 505 -5.11 20.12 9.25
C ASP A 505 -5.17 18.63 8.93
N TYR A 506 -5.61 17.83 9.89
CA TYR A 506 -5.64 16.38 9.78
C TYR A 506 -6.35 15.85 8.53
N ILE A 507 -7.45 16.51 8.13
CA ILE A 507 -8.25 16.13 6.98
C ILE A 507 -7.46 16.10 5.65
N TYR A 508 -6.30 16.76 5.61
CA TYR A 508 -5.39 16.80 4.45
C TYR A 508 -4.15 15.93 4.59
N CYS A 509 -3.96 15.29 5.75
CA CYS A 509 -2.79 14.45 6.00
C CYS A 509 -2.97 13.05 5.37
N SER A 510 -2.99 12.98 4.07
CA SER A 510 -3.15 11.74 3.28
C SER A 510 -2.62 11.95 1.86
N GLY A 511 -2.65 10.90 1.05
CA GLY A 511 -2.30 10.90 -0.38
C GLY A 511 -2.97 9.74 -1.11
N THR A 512 -2.86 9.69 -2.44
CA THR A 512 -3.17 8.49 -3.21
C THR A 512 -2.17 7.37 -2.89
N ILE A 513 -2.51 6.12 -3.18
CA ILE A 513 -1.64 4.98 -2.87
C ILE A 513 -0.26 5.16 -3.50
N TYR A 514 -0.20 5.56 -4.78
CA TYR A 514 1.09 5.78 -5.45
C TYR A 514 1.88 6.98 -4.89
N GLU A 515 1.22 8.00 -4.33
CA GLU A 515 1.92 9.13 -3.71
C GLU A 515 2.57 8.75 -2.37
N MET A 516 1.89 7.91 -1.59
CA MET A 516 2.36 7.55 -0.25
C MET A 516 3.64 6.70 -0.26
N GLU A 517 3.96 6.05 -1.37
CA GLU A 517 5.20 5.27 -1.51
C GLU A 517 6.39 6.09 -2.07
N ILE A 518 6.15 7.30 -2.59
CA ILE A 518 7.23 8.14 -3.13
C ILE A 518 8.29 8.46 -2.08
N PRO A 519 7.95 8.94 -0.87
CA PRO A 519 8.96 9.29 0.14
C PRO A 519 9.75 8.09 0.66
N SER A 520 9.12 6.93 0.76
CA SER A 520 9.77 5.70 1.22
C SER A 520 10.79 5.19 0.20
N THR A 521 10.39 5.07 -1.07
CA THR A 521 11.26 4.62 -2.16
C THR A 521 12.35 5.66 -2.49
N PHE A 522 12.06 6.95 -2.36
CA PHE A 522 13.06 8.00 -2.53
C PHE A 522 14.19 7.91 -1.47
N ASN A 523 13.86 7.64 -0.22
CA ASN A 523 14.85 7.40 0.81
C ASN A 523 15.70 6.15 0.56
N GLU A 524 15.11 5.12 -0.07
CA GLU A 524 15.91 3.96 -0.50
C GLU A 524 16.94 4.34 -1.55
N GLU A 525 16.63 5.24 -2.48
CA GLU A 525 17.56 5.74 -3.48
C GLU A 525 18.71 6.54 -2.86
N LEU A 526 18.43 7.39 -1.86
CA LEU A 526 19.44 8.12 -1.11
C LEU A 526 20.35 7.16 -0.34
N PHE A 527 19.78 6.14 0.30
CA PHE A 527 20.55 5.11 0.98
C PHE A 527 21.40 4.28 0.00
N MET A 528 20.90 4.00 -1.20
CA MET A 528 21.66 3.30 -2.24
C MET A 528 22.89 4.09 -2.67
N ASP A 529 22.76 5.40 -2.89
CA ASP A 529 23.91 6.28 -3.19
C ASP A 529 24.94 6.26 -2.06
N TYR A 530 24.48 6.29 -0.81
CA TYR A 530 25.35 6.16 0.35
C TYR A 530 26.09 4.81 0.37
N ALA A 531 25.36 3.71 0.13
CA ALA A 531 25.92 2.36 0.16
C ALA A 531 26.98 2.15 -0.93
N ILE A 532 26.72 2.60 -2.16
CA ILE A 532 27.67 2.53 -3.27
C ILE A 532 28.99 3.27 -2.94
N LYS A 533 28.88 4.40 -2.26
CA LYS A 533 30.03 5.25 -1.95
C LYS A 533 30.84 4.79 -0.73
N ASN A 534 30.19 4.18 0.26
CA ASN A 534 30.78 3.99 1.60
C ASN A 534 31.00 2.54 1.99
N TYR A 535 30.38 1.57 1.31
CA TYR A 535 30.57 0.15 1.62
C TYR A 535 31.78 -0.43 0.90
N ASP A 536 32.31 -1.54 1.44
CA ASP A 536 33.26 -2.33 0.68
C ASP A 536 32.64 -2.82 -0.63
N ARG A 537 33.50 -3.00 -1.63
CA ARG A 537 33.09 -3.31 -3.01
C ARG A 537 32.13 -4.51 -3.11
N ASP A 538 32.44 -5.61 -2.44
CA ASP A 538 31.62 -6.83 -2.52
C ASP A 538 30.22 -6.62 -1.89
N THR A 539 30.15 -5.86 -0.81
CA THR A 539 28.90 -5.46 -0.16
C THR A 539 28.10 -4.50 -1.06
N ALA A 540 28.75 -3.48 -1.62
CA ALA A 540 28.12 -2.52 -2.52
C ALA A 540 27.53 -3.21 -3.77
N ILE A 541 28.28 -4.12 -4.39
CA ILE A 541 27.80 -4.94 -5.51
C ILE A 541 26.56 -5.75 -5.12
N ALA A 542 26.57 -6.42 -3.98
CA ALA A 542 25.46 -7.27 -3.56
C ALA A 542 24.18 -6.46 -3.29
N VAL A 543 24.32 -5.32 -2.61
CA VAL A 543 23.18 -4.42 -2.31
C VAL A 543 22.63 -3.83 -3.59
N LEU A 544 23.48 -3.31 -4.46
CA LEU A 544 23.05 -2.72 -5.74
C LEU A 544 22.40 -3.75 -6.66
N ALA A 545 22.95 -4.97 -6.73
CA ALA A 545 22.35 -6.05 -7.53
C ALA A 545 20.96 -6.46 -7.00
N SER A 546 20.76 -6.46 -5.68
CA SER A 546 19.44 -6.70 -5.07
C SER A 546 18.47 -5.56 -5.41
N HIS A 547 18.93 -4.32 -5.34
CA HIS A 547 18.12 -3.12 -5.62
C HIS A 547 17.67 -3.05 -7.09
N ILE A 548 18.56 -3.33 -8.05
CA ILE A 548 18.21 -3.42 -9.48
C ILE A 548 17.16 -4.50 -9.72
N TYR A 549 17.25 -5.64 -9.02
CA TYR A 549 16.22 -6.67 -9.13
C TYR A 549 14.87 -6.22 -8.56
N ASN A 550 14.88 -5.38 -7.51
CA ASN A 550 13.64 -4.78 -7.00
C ASN A 550 12.96 -3.90 -8.06
N TYR A 551 13.70 -3.09 -8.83
CA TYR A 551 13.11 -2.34 -9.94
C TYR A 551 12.38 -3.24 -10.95
N ALA A 552 13.02 -4.37 -11.34
CA ALA A 552 12.39 -5.32 -12.27
C ALA A 552 11.10 -5.93 -11.72
N ARG A 553 10.98 -6.07 -10.41
CA ARG A 553 9.80 -6.60 -9.73
C ARG A 553 8.74 -5.55 -9.45
N THR A 554 9.13 -4.30 -9.24
CA THR A 554 8.22 -3.20 -8.87
C THR A 554 7.66 -2.52 -10.11
N MET A 555 8.45 -2.27 -11.15
CA MET A 555 7.95 -1.62 -12.37
C MET A 555 7.44 -2.62 -13.42
N PRO A 556 8.28 -3.30 -14.21
CA PRO A 556 7.76 -4.11 -15.33
C PRO A 556 6.83 -5.24 -14.86
N ARG A 557 7.11 -5.89 -13.74
CA ARG A 557 6.24 -6.97 -13.29
C ARG A 557 4.87 -6.48 -12.82
N GLN A 558 4.78 -5.36 -12.11
CA GLN A 558 3.49 -4.84 -11.64
C GLN A 558 2.67 -4.21 -12.78
N ALA A 559 3.34 -3.55 -13.70
CA ALA A 559 2.72 -3.07 -14.94
C ALA A 559 2.15 -4.23 -15.78
N MET A 560 2.90 -5.33 -15.92
CA MET A 560 2.46 -6.56 -16.57
C MET A 560 1.19 -7.14 -15.91
N ILE A 561 1.10 -7.13 -14.58
CA ILE A 561 -0.08 -7.62 -13.87
C ILE A 561 -1.30 -6.72 -14.16
N THR A 562 -1.11 -5.40 -14.14
CA THR A 562 -2.17 -4.43 -14.48
C THR A 562 -2.67 -4.63 -15.92
N GLU A 563 -1.75 -4.81 -16.86
CA GLU A 563 -2.11 -5.08 -18.25
C GLU A 563 -2.84 -6.41 -18.42
N PHE A 564 -2.37 -7.45 -17.71
CA PHE A 564 -3.10 -8.74 -17.70
C PHE A 564 -4.51 -8.57 -17.18
N GLU A 565 -4.71 -7.83 -16.08
CA GLU A 565 -6.03 -7.58 -15.51
C GLU A 565 -6.93 -6.85 -16.50
N HIS A 566 -6.41 -5.80 -17.17
CA HIS A 566 -7.16 -5.06 -18.19
C HIS A 566 -7.54 -5.93 -19.39
N GLU A 567 -6.60 -6.64 -19.98
CA GLU A 567 -6.85 -7.50 -21.14
C GLU A 567 -7.76 -8.70 -20.77
N ALA A 568 -7.67 -9.20 -19.54
CA ALA A 568 -8.57 -10.25 -19.05
C ALA A 568 -10.01 -9.76 -18.93
N HIS A 569 -10.26 -8.54 -18.40
CA HIS A 569 -11.58 -7.90 -18.39
C HIS A 569 -12.11 -7.73 -19.83
N GLN A 570 -11.29 -7.24 -20.75
CA GLN A 570 -11.65 -7.11 -22.15
C GLN A 570 -11.96 -8.48 -22.80
N LEU A 571 -11.20 -9.52 -22.47
CA LEU A 571 -11.44 -10.88 -22.95
C LEU A 571 -12.79 -11.43 -22.43
N VAL A 572 -13.06 -11.22 -21.14
CA VAL A 572 -14.34 -11.65 -20.50
C VAL A 572 -15.51 -10.89 -21.13
N SER A 573 -15.40 -9.59 -21.34
CA SER A 573 -16.43 -8.78 -21.99
C SER A 573 -16.72 -9.24 -23.41
N ARG A 574 -15.68 -9.55 -24.22
CA ARG A 574 -15.82 -9.99 -25.61
C ARG A 574 -16.35 -11.41 -25.75
N LYS A 575 -15.84 -12.38 -24.95
CA LYS A 575 -16.18 -13.81 -25.08
C LYS A 575 -17.37 -14.23 -24.21
N GLY A 576 -17.59 -13.56 -23.08
CA GLY A 576 -18.61 -13.92 -22.10
C GLY A 576 -18.28 -15.16 -21.27
N ASN A 577 -17.71 -16.20 -21.88
CA ASN A 577 -17.25 -17.42 -21.22
C ASN A 577 -15.77 -17.60 -21.48
N VAL A 578 -14.95 -17.44 -20.44
CA VAL A 578 -13.49 -17.53 -20.45
C VAL A 578 -13.06 -18.59 -19.46
N SER A 579 -12.20 -19.50 -19.87
CA SER A 579 -11.64 -20.57 -19.04
C SER A 579 -10.32 -20.15 -18.38
N GLY A 580 -9.90 -20.88 -17.34
CA GLY A 580 -8.55 -20.74 -16.79
C GLY A 580 -7.44 -20.95 -17.81
N SER A 581 -7.68 -21.81 -18.82
CA SER A 581 -6.73 -22.00 -19.95
C SER A 581 -6.65 -20.77 -20.85
N ASP A 582 -7.74 -20.06 -21.11
CA ASP A 582 -7.74 -18.80 -21.86
C ASP A 582 -6.94 -17.74 -21.10
N LEU A 583 -7.13 -17.64 -19.78
CA LEU A 583 -6.38 -16.71 -18.92
C LEU A 583 -4.89 -17.07 -18.83
N ASN A 584 -4.55 -18.36 -18.78
CA ASN A 584 -3.16 -18.81 -18.83
C ASN A 584 -2.48 -18.42 -20.15
N ALA A 585 -3.16 -18.58 -21.29
CA ALA A 585 -2.62 -18.19 -22.59
C ALA A 585 -2.44 -16.67 -22.70
N LEU A 586 -3.38 -15.89 -22.18
CA LEU A 586 -3.29 -14.43 -22.11
C LEU A 586 -2.11 -13.99 -21.23
N TRP A 587 -1.98 -14.58 -20.03
CA TRP A 587 -0.85 -14.33 -19.13
C TRP A 587 0.50 -14.57 -19.80
N ASP A 588 0.65 -15.73 -20.46
CA ASP A 588 1.90 -16.09 -21.13
C ASP A 588 2.23 -15.10 -22.27
N SER A 589 1.22 -14.71 -23.04
CA SER A 589 1.39 -13.72 -24.11
C SER A 589 1.93 -12.40 -23.58
N ILE A 590 1.28 -11.83 -22.55
CA ILE A 590 1.67 -10.54 -21.97
C ILE A 590 3.01 -10.66 -21.26
N ALA A 591 3.22 -11.70 -20.44
CA ALA A 591 4.46 -11.89 -19.71
C ALA A 591 5.70 -11.96 -20.64
N ASN A 592 5.55 -12.52 -21.82
CA ASN A 592 6.65 -12.60 -22.81
C ASN A 592 7.02 -11.22 -23.40
N GLU A 593 6.12 -10.24 -23.37
CA GLU A 593 6.44 -8.87 -23.82
C GLU A 593 7.33 -8.10 -22.83
N TYR A 594 7.25 -8.45 -21.55
CA TYR A 594 8.03 -7.81 -20.47
C TYR A 594 9.34 -8.53 -20.12
N LYS A 595 9.46 -9.80 -20.49
CA LYS A 595 10.66 -10.61 -20.17
C LYS A 595 11.87 -10.19 -21.01
N SER A 596 13.05 -10.19 -20.36
CA SER A 596 14.32 -10.09 -21.05
C SER A 596 14.70 -11.42 -21.73
N ASP A 597 15.28 -11.35 -22.91
CA ASP A 597 15.83 -12.51 -23.64
C ASP A 597 17.07 -13.12 -22.95
N LYS A 598 17.59 -12.46 -21.89
CA LYS A 598 18.73 -12.95 -21.09
C LYS A 598 18.33 -13.92 -19.99
N VAL A 599 17.03 -14.04 -19.72
CA VAL A 599 16.47 -15.01 -18.76
C VAL A 599 15.78 -16.11 -19.56
N ALA A 600 16.03 -17.36 -19.20
CA ALA A 600 15.48 -18.50 -19.90
C ALA A 600 13.96 -18.47 -20.00
N HIS A 601 13.44 -18.70 -21.20
CA HIS A 601 12.01 -18.85 -21.47
C HIS A 601 11.68 -20.34 -21.55
N TYR A 602 10.69 -20.76 -20.78
CA TYR A 602 10.21 -22.14 -20.85
C TYR A 602 9.11 -22.27 -21.90
N SER A 603 9.08 -23.42 -22.58
CA SER A 603 8.01 -23.74 -23.54
C SER A 603 6.65 -24.03 -22.88
N ARG A 604 6.63 -24.17 -21.57
CA ARG A 604 5.39 -24.35 -20.78
C ARG A 604 4.88 -23.01 -20.29
N ILE A 605 3.56 -22.89 -20.18
CA ILE A 605 2.92 -21.75 -19.55
C ILE A 605 3.19 -21.80 -18.05
N GLU A 606 3.62 -20.68 -17.48
CA GLU A 606 3.94 -20.49 -16.07
C GLU A 606 3.05 -19.41 -15.46
N PRO A 607 1.77 -19.71 -15.16
CA PRO A 607 0.83 -18.71 -14.69
C PRO A 607 1.14 -18.32 -13.23
N GLU A 608 1.29 -17.04 -12.98
CA GLU A 608 1.35 -16.50 -11.61
C GLU A 608 0.00 -15.93 -11.16
N TRP A 609 -0.85 -15.48 -12.08
CA TRP A 609 -2.09 -14.81 -11.79
C TRP A 609 -3.00 -15.56 -10.78
N PRO A 610 -3.04 -16.92 -10.68
CA PRO A 610 -3.91 -17.59 -9.72
C PRO A 610 -3.60 -17.28 -8.25
N PHE A 611 -2.37 -16.87 -7.94
CA PHE A 611 -1.98 -16.56 -6.56
C PHE A 611 -1.85 -15.06 -6.26
N ILE A 612 -1.97 -14.18 -7.26
CA ILE A 612 -1.87 -12.73 -7.10
C ILE A 612 -3.16 -12.21 -6.48
N SER A 613 -3.17 -12.06 -5.15
CA SER A 613 -4.37 -11.62 -4.42
C SER A 613 -4.92 -10.28 -4.92
N HIS A 614 -4.06 -9.37 -5.39
CA HIS A 614 -4.44 -8.02 -5.82
C HIS A 614 -5.49 -8.00 -6.93
N ILE A 615 -5.44 -8.93 -7.90
CA ILE A 615 -6.42 -8.96 -8.99
C ILE A 615 -7.80 -9.49 -8.57
N TYR A 616 -7.92 -9.97 -7.32
CA TYR A 616 -9.18 -10.41 -6.73
C TYR A 616 -9.73 -9.43 -5.70
N PHE A 617 -8.99 -8.37 -5.37
CA PHE A 617 -9.47 -7.34 -4.45
C PHE A 617 -10.71 -6.65 -5.00
N THR A 618 -11.52 -6.13 -4.10
CA THR A 618 -12.64 -5.25 -4.47
C THR A 618 -12.13 -3.99 -5.19
N ASP A 619 -10.95 -3.49 -4.77
CA ASP A 619 -10.21 -2.44 -5.47
C ASP A 619 -9.39 -3.08 -6.60
N ASN A 620 -9.98 -3.21 -7.77
CA ASN A 620 -9.31 -3.76 -8.96
C ASN A 620 -8.16 -2.88 -9.45
N TYR A 621 -7.33 -3.44 -10.33
CA TYR A 621 -6.15 -2.74 -10.91
C TYR A 621 -5.16 -2.17 -9.89
N TYR A 622 -5.08 -2.73 -8.70
CA TYR A 622 -4.27 -2.19 -7.61
C TYR A 622 -2.78 -2.07 -7.95
N THR A 623 -2.26 -2.97 -8.79
CA THR A 623 -0.81 -3.14 -8.99
C THR A 623 -0.14 -2.01 -9.77
N PHE A 624 -0.88 -1.22 -10.56
CA PHE A 624 -0.28 -0.06 -11.25
C PHE A 624 0.30 0.95 -10.24
N ASN A 625 -0.26 1.05 -9.04
CA ASN A 625 0.22 1.99 -8.02
C ASN A 625 1.69 1.76 -7.69
N TYR A 626 2.15 0.51 -7.62
CA TYR A 626 3.54 0.18 -7.36
C TYR A 626 4.47 0.60 -8.51
N ALA A 627 4.07 0.29 -9.74
CA ALA A 627 4.86 0.64 -10.92
C ALA A 627 4.93 2.16 -11.13
N LEU A 628 3.81 2.85 -10.93
CA LEU A 628 3.72 4.30 -11.08
C LEU A 628 4.49 5.03 -9.98
N SER A 629 4.35 4.61 -8.73
CA SER A 629 5.09 5.19 -7.59
C SER A 629 6.59 5.11 -7.82
N GLU A 630 7.09 3.92 -8.15
CA GLU A 630 8.51 3.71 -8.45
C GLU A 630 8.98 4.59 -9.62
N ALA A 631 8.20 4.65 -10.71
CA ALA A 631 8.56 5.48 -11.86
C ALA A 631 8.60 6.98 -11.53
N ILE A 632 7.65 7.48 -10.73
CA ILE A 632 7.66 8.86 -10.25
C ILE A 632 8.90 9.09 -9.37
N THR A 633 9.17 8.19 -8.42
CA THR A 633 10.33 8.28 -7.52
C THR A 633 11.64 8.36 -8.29
N LEU A 634 11.86 7.48 -9.26
CA LEU A 634 13.10 7.48 -10.04
C LEU A 634 13.22 8.72 -10.93
N SER A 635 12.10 9.22 -11.48
CA SER A 635 12.10 10.48 -12.21
C SER A 635 12.43 11.68 -11.29
N LEU A 636 11.88 11.74 -10.09
CA LEU A 636 12.24 12.71 -9.07
C LEU A 636 13.69 12.59 -8.63
N PHE A 637 14.19 11.36 -8.46
CA PHE A 637 15.58 11.11 -8.10
C PHE A 637 16.55 11.57 -9.20
N LYS A 638 16.18 11.44 -10.49
CA LYS A 638 16.94 12.01 -11.60
C LYS A 638 17.04 13.53 -11.45
N MET A 639 15.96 14.23 -11.17
CA MET A 639 15.97 15.69 -10.94
C MET A 639 16.83 16.05 -9.73
N TYR A 640 16.76 15.30 -8.63
CA TYR A 640 17.63 15.49 -7.47
C TYR A 640 19.12 15.35 -7.83
N LYS A 641 19.49 14.41 -8.71
CA LYS A 641 20.86 14.23 -9.17
C LYS A 641 21.33 15.39 -10.07
N GLU A 642 20.43 16.07 -10.78
CA GLU A 642 20.73 17.20 -11.65
C GLU A 642 20.89 18.51 -10.86
N ASP A 643 19.99 18.81 -9.91
CA ASP A 643 20.04 20.00 -9.04
C ASP A 643 19.40 19.70 -7.66
N SER A 644 20.20 19.30 -6.71
CA SER A 644 19.73 18.92 -5.38
C SER A 644 19.24 20.11 -4.54
N GLU A 645 19.76 21.34 -4.75
CA GLU A 645 19.37 22.50 -3.93
C GLU A 645 17.95 22.96 -4.26
N GLU A 646 17.61 23.15 -5.53
CA GLU A 646 16.29 23.52 -5.95
C GLU A 646 15.28 22.38 -5.68
N PHE A 647 15.70 21.13 -5.97
CA PHE A 647 14.89 19.96 -5.70
C PHE A 647 14.44 19.86 -4.23
N ASN A 648 15.34 20.03 -3.29
CA ASN A 648 15.06 19.86 -1.86
C ASN A 648 13.97 20.81 -1.36
N LYS A 649 14.00 22.07 -1.75
CA LYS A 649 12.95 23.06 -1.40
C LYS A 649 11.59 22.63 -1.91
N ASN A 650 11.55 22.19 -3.17
CA ASN A 650 10.31 21.75 -3.83
C ASN A 650 9.81 20.43 -3.22
N TYR A 651 10.73 19.54 -2.82
CA TYR A 651 10.37 18.22 -2.29
C TYR A 651 9.73 18.32 -0.89
N VAL A 652 10.30 19.14 0.00
CA VAL A 652 9.68 19.41 1.31
C VAL A 652 8.29 20.04 1.14
N ALA A 653 8.15 21.00 0.23
CA ALA A 653 6.87 21.64 -0.04
C ALA A 653 5.86 20.66 -0.65
N TYR A 654 6.31 19.73 -1.50
CA TYR A 654 5.49 18.66 -2.07
C TYR A 654 4.96 17.71 -0.99
N LEU A 655 5.84 17.20 -0.10
CA LEU A 655 5.46 16.31 0.99
C LEU A 655 4.53 17.02 1.99
N SER A 656 4.84 18.27 2.34
CA SER A 656 4.02 19.07 3.26
C SER A 656 2.64 19.45 2.73
N ALA A 657 2.37 19.21 1.44
CA ALA A 657 1.10 19.63 0.82
C ALA A 657 -0.04 18.61 1.02
N GLY A 658 0.24 17.35 1.30
CA GLY A 658 -0.78 16.30 1.47
C GLY A 658 -1.82 16.31 0.35
N THR A 659 -3.11 16.28 0.72
CA THR A 659 -4.26 16.35 -0.20
C THR A 659 -4.86 17.74 -0.37
N THR A 660 -4.10 18.82 -0.12
CA THR A 660 -4.57 20.19 -0.35
C THR A 660 -4.76 20.53 -1.82
N MET A 661 -4.21 19.71 -2.72
CA MET A 661 -4.40 19.77 -4.18
C MET A 661 -4.32 18.34 -4.77
N ALA A 662 -4.76 18.18 -6.03
CA ALA A 662 -4.72 16.88 -6.69
C ALA A 662 -3.28 16.42 -6.92
N PRO A 663 -3.06 15.09 -6.96
CA PRO A 663 -1.73 14.50 -7.15
C PRO A 663 -0.99 15.04 -8.38
N LEU A 664 -1.66 15.08 -9.54
CA LEU A 664 -1.04 15.52 -10.79
C LEU A 664 -0.74 17.04 -10.78
N GLU A 665 -1.59 17.83 -10.15
CA GLU A 665 -1.33 19.26 -9.97
C GLU A 665 -0.16 19.49 -9.02
N LYS A 666 -0.05 18.69 -7.98
CA LYS A 666 1.03 18.74 -7.02
C LYS A 666 2.37 18.44 -7.70
N LEU A 667 2.47 17.34 -8.47
CA LEU A 667 3.64 17.01 -9.27
C LEU A 667 4.02 18.13 -10.25
N LYS A 668 3.03 18.65 -10.96
CA LYS A 668 3.24 19.75 -11.93
C LYS A 668 3.68 21.05 -11.25
N LYS A 669 3.08 21.39 -10.11
CA LYS A 669 3.38 22.63 -9.38
C LYS A 669 4.80 22.65 -8.84
N TYR A 670 5.25 21.57 -8.23
CA TYR A 670 6.52 21.55 -7.51
C TYR A 670 7.68 21.12 -8.40
N PHE A 671 7.43 20.29 -9.41
CA PHE A 671 8.50 19.70 -10.23
C PHE A 671 8.33 19.92 -11.73
N GLY A 672 7.21 20.52 -12.17
CA GLY A 672 6.88 20.60 -13.60
C GLY A 672 6.62 19.25 -14.25
N LEU A 673 6.47 18.18 -13.46
CA LEU A 673 6.28 16.82 -13.95
C LEU A 673 4.82 16.57 -14.33
N GLU A 674 4.66 15.84 -15.43
CA GLU A 674 3.38 15.29 -15.90
C GLU A 674 3.55 13.77 -16.05
N ILE A 675 2.49 13.01 -15.78
CA ILE A 675 2.50 11.57 -16.02
C ILE A 675 2.38 11.36 -17.54
N ASN A 676 3.51 11.12 -18.16
CA ASN A 676 3.66 10.94 -19.60
C ASN A 676 4.90 10.09 -19.93
N ARG A 677 5.12 9.79 -21.20
CA ARG A 677 6.24 8.98 -21.69
C ARG A 677 7.59 9.41 -21.13
N LYS A 678 7.84 10.73 -21.07
CA LYS A 678 9.14 11.25 -20.59
C LYS A 678 9.41 10.85 -19.14
N LEU A 679 8.41 10.90 -18.26
CA LEU A 679 8.54 10.48 -16.86
C LEU A 679 9.00 9.02 -16.77
N PHE A 680 8.40 8.13 -17.55
CA PHE A 680 8.76 6.70 -17.55
C PHE A 680 10.12 6.45 -18.17
N GLU A 681 10.50 7.20 -19.22
CA GLU A 681 11.84 7.14 -19.80
C GLU A 681 12.90 7.64 -18.82
N ASP A 682 12.65 8.73 -18.08
CA ASP A 682 13.54 9.26 -17.04
C ASP A 682 13.74 8.24 -15.90
N ALA A 683 12.69 7.54 -15.50
CA ALA A 683 12.79 6.45 -14.52
C ALA A 683 13.70 5.32 -15.01
N MET A 684 13.53 4.89 -16.27
CA MET A 684 14.35 3.85 -16.85
C MET A 684 15.81 4.29 -17.07
N ASP A 685 16.07 5.59 -17.22
CA ASP A 685 17.44 6.13 -17.24
C ASP A 685 18.17 5.93 -15.91
N ILE A 686 17.46 6.04 -14.78
CA ILE A 686 18.01 5.72 -13.45
C ILE A 686 18.28 4.21 -13.33
N VAL A 687 17.39 3.36 -13.79
CA VAL A 687 17.66 1.90 -13.85
C VAL A 687 18.96 1.63 -14.60
N LYS A 688 19.12 2.23 -15.80
CA LYS A 688 20.34 2.12 -16.58
C LYS A 688 21.57 2.68 -15.88
N LEU A 689 21.45 3.78 -15.17
CA LEU A 689 22.51 4.35 -14.33
C LEU A 689 22.98 3.35 -13.28
N ARG A 690 22.03 2.74 -12.54
CA ARG A 690 22.34 1.73 -11.52
C ARG A 690 23.03 0.49 -12.08
N VAL A 691 22.62 0.05 -13.29
CA VAL A 691 23.28 -1.05 -13.99
C VAL A 691 24.71 -0.67 -14.39
N ASN A 692 24.95 0.57 -14.86
CA ASN A 692 26.30 1.04 -15.15
C ASN A 692 27.19 1.06 -13.90
N GLN A 693 26.67 1.58 -12.78
CA GLN A 693 27.39 1.61 -11.50
C GLN A 693 27.75 0.19 -11.02
N LEU A 694 26.85 -0.77 -11.22
CA LEU A 694 27.12 -2.18 -10.88
C LEU A 694 28.29 -2.75 -11.71
N GLU A 695 28.34 -2.45 -13.00
CA GLU A 695 29.46 -2.87 -13.88
C GLU A 695 30.77 -2.17 -13.54
N GLU A 696 30.72 -0.88 -13.21
CA GLU A 696 31.90 -0.12 -12.77
C GLU A 696 32.51 -0.74 -11.52
N LEU A 697 31.67 -0.97 -10.49
CA LEU A 697 32.09 -1.64 -9.26
C LEU A 697 32.65 -3.05 -9.52
N ASP A 698 32.08 -3.80 -10.47
CA ASP A 698 32.57 -5.14 -10.78
C ASP A 698 33.89 -5.16 -11.54
N ASN A 699 34.15 -4.14 -12.36
CA ASN A 699 35.37 -4.01 -13.15
C ASN A 699 36.55 -3.37 -12.36
N GLU A 700 36.31 -2.69 -11.25
CA GLU A 700 37.37 -2.19 -10.38
C GLU A 700 38.23 -3.36 -9.90
N THR A 701 39.42 -3.50 -10.45
CA THR A 701 40.40 -4.48 -9.97
C THR A 701 40.83 -4.12 -8.56
N SER A 702 40.89 -5.09 -7.68
CA SER A 702 41.41 -4.93 -6.31
C SER A 702 42.81 -4.26 -6.38
N SER A 703 42.83 -2.96 -6.23
CA SER A 703 44.08 -2.17 -6.18
C SER A 703 44.79 -2.39 -4.84
#